data_38ecb10227079a5ae2680105cf471a1a
#
_entry.id   38ecb10227079a5ae2680105cf471a1a
#
_cell.length_a   1.000
_cell.length_b   1.000
_cell.length_c   1.000
_cell.angle_alpha   90.00
_cell.angle_beta   90.00
_cell.angle_gamma   90.00
#
_symmetry.space_group_name_H-M   'P 1'
#
loop_
_entity.id
_entity.type
_entity.pdbx_description
1 polymer ?
#
loop_
_entity_poly.entity_id
_entity_poly.type
_entity_poly.pdbx_seq_one_letter_code
_entity_poly.pdbx_strand_id
1 'polypeptide(L)'
;MDSRLPQGANIMSRTDTLKNTLAALTGSRLNRYRLDIPSCPSLLDVEDFSGVEAMSQLYHYDIRFTSSDLNIDATQLLSKPATLTMGAGPLTGLVEQNVVHGVVTHFKRISGSRDQATYQISIEPFLALLGNQFRTHRFFVNKSVPEVVEQILREHGLHEWEYEFRLKQVYPPREQINQYQENDLAFIERLLSELGIFYFFTLQPDARTEVVHFADRQSAWQFGKTLPLNSPSGAHDNGVDSVWGVSVRHNVVERSVTANDYNHRQAQKILMSAPADMTRGDGEGVTYGDVYHYRPRHLERGDKLDPAAETGNFWARLEHERFLSEQTRVTGSSTDHTLSPAQVLTITETAIPPTLPDEIDNGVVIISAGYSASRKNALHVAWVGMPYSETVCWRPPLLPRPKVSGTMTARVTSARAGDIYAWQDAAGLYRVKFDADRDDKSPGQESMPVRLAKPYGGDVYGFHFPLIQGTEVAIAFHEGDPDRPYIAHALHDSRHPDHVTEANNTRNVIRTPANNKLRMEDRRGEEHIKLSTEYGGKSQLNLGHNVDAGRSLRGEGAELRTDRWVSIRGGAGVFITADKQSAGDKMLSMKEAIAQLENALSIARSLSDAAESADALPSDIRSQVTLTNALKDLVKPGMVLNAPEGVSITSPQAVRVASGSASVGIMSQQNTDISALSRVTVAAGEAVSVLAKQAGMKLFAAKGKVEIQAQDDALEALAKKEVTVTSTEGRVDITAATELVINCGGAYIRLSDGNIELGCPGNILLRSTNAQKMSPYEYKGNSWSKSGKGNGVILRNQYGDPVRDANGNIVYEMEESKRPSPEVMKKALQAQKEMLLKRKAELERWSEEDQKAFKKAFGRTDDASRKKIAAAVDKEIELNDSMSYDNFKFADQNVHAYVFQGDTEDHFIYIGNKFSGDPLTGPDSQVVTLSHEMSHYNDVLGTDDITIGNMDFEKAAINFAQDCSDNALDNAYNFERYFQ
;
A
#
# COMPACT_ATOMS: atom_id res chain seq x y z
N MET A 1 27.40 19.52 -22.56
CA MET A 1 28.38 19.83 -23.62
C MET A 1 27.77 20.91 -24.50
N ASP A 2 28.25 22.10 -24.29
CA ASP A 2 27.81 23.29 -25.03
C ASP A 2 28.14 23.15 -26.54
N SER A 3 27.11 23.02 -27.36
CA SER A 3 27.22 23.31 -28.80
C SER A 3 26.35 24.52 -29.08
N ARG A 4 26.97 25.69 -28.95
CA ARG A 4 26.42 26.95 -29.45
C ARG A 4 26.23 26.88 -30.95
N LEU A 5 24.99 26.88 -31.42
CA LEU A 5 24.65 27.28 -32.76
C LEU A 5 24.99 28.79 -32.94
N PRO A 6 25.51 29.21 -34.10
CA PRO A 6 25.92 30.58 -34.29
C PRO A 6 24.70 31.52 -34.29
N GLN A 7 24.61 32.38 -33.31
CA GLN A 7 23.83 33.62 -33.40
C GLN A 7 24.43 34.47 -34.49
N GLY A 8 23.65 34.74 -35.53
CA GLY A 8 24.08 35.63 -36.59
C GLY A 8 23.07 35.77 -37.71
N ALA A 9 21.85 36.17 -37.42
CA ALA A 9 21.05 36.87 -38.40
C ALA A 9 21.70 38.24 -38.66
N ASN A 10 22.67 38.29 -39.59
CA ASN A 10 23.18 39.55 -40.09
C ASN A 10 22.05 40.25 -40.85
N ILE A 11 21.53 41.33 -40.25
CA ILE A 11 20.77 42.32 -40.97
C ILE A 11 21.64 42.80 -42.09
N MET A 12 21.33 42.33 -43.32
CA MET A 12 22.02 42.84 -44.54
C MET A 12 21.97 44.38 -44.53
N SER A 13 23.12 45.00 -44.59
CA SER A 13 23.17 46.45 -44.64
C SER A 13 22.43 46.94 -45.88
N ARG A 14 21.80 48.12 -45.81
CA ARG A 14 21.16 48.78 -46.96
C ARG A 14 22.09 48.91 -48.18
N THR A 15 23.40 48.89 -48.00
CA THR A 15 24.46 48.85 -49.03
C THR A 15 24.53 47.53 -49.78
N ASP A 16 24.26 46.37 -49.13
CA ASP A 16 24.27 45.07 -49.80
C ASP A 16 22.99 44.90 -50.64
N THR A 17 21.85 45.39 -50.13
CA THR A 17 20.61 45.44 -50.90
C THR A 17 20.74 46.32 -52.15
N LEU A 18 21.42 47.52 -52.06
CA LEU A 18 21.69 48.38 -53.21
C LEU A 18 22.67 47.77 -54.19
N LYS A 19 23.71 47.06 -53.72
CA LYS A 19 24.65 46.35 -54.60
C LYS A 19 23.94 45.21 -55.31
N ASN A 20 23.09 44.45 -54.67
CA ASN A 20 22.34 43.39 -55.30
C ASN A 20 21.29 43.91 -56.27
N THR A 21 20.67 45.07 -55.99
CA THR A 21 19.71 45.72 -56.88
C THR A 21 20.43 46.30 -58.10
N LEU A 22 21.64 46.90 -57.97
CA LEU A 22 22.44 47.39 -59.09
C LEU A 22 22.97 46.22 -59.97
N ALA A 23 23.41 45.12 -59.33
CA ALA A 23 23.82 43.90 -60.03
C ALA A 23 22.65 43.24 -60.80
N ALA A 24 21.42 43.34 -60.25
CA ALA A 24 20.22 42.90 -60.93
C ALA A 24 19.82 43.77 -62.13
N LEU A 25 20.14 45.07 -62.07
CA LEU A 25 19.84 46.03 -63.12
C LEU A 25 20.86 45.99 -64.31
N THR A 26 22.07 45.54 -64.06
CA THR A 26 23.13 45.44 -65.09
C THR A 26 23.26 44.07 -65.71
N GLY A 27 22.70 43.03 -65.12
CA GLY A 27 22.61 41.69 -65.70
C GLY A 27 21.14 41.36 -66.03
N SER A 28 20.71 41.68 -67.25
CA SER A 28 19.37 41.31 -67.75
C SER A 28 19.26 39.75 -67.80
N ARG A 29 18.98 39.17 -66.71
CA ARG A 29 18.60 37.73 -66.67
C ARG A 29 17.17 37.60 -67.12
N LEU A 30 17.06 37.13 -68.37
CA LEU A 30 15.76 36.77 -68.98
C LEU A 30 15.14 35.50 -68.35
N ASN A 31 15.79 34.94 -67.32
CA ASN A 31 15.32 33.70 -66.70
C ASN A 31 14.11 34.02 -65.79
N ARG A 32 13.03 33.32 -66.04
CA ARG A 32 11.79 33.41 -65.23
C ARG A 32 11.91 32.73 -63.87
N TYR A 33 12.99 32.00 -63.61
CA TYR A 33 13.23 31.24 -62.39
C TYR A 33 14.57 31.69 -61.81
N ARG A 34 14.52 32.10 -60.53
CA ARG A 34 15.68 32.57 -59.77
C ARG A 34 15.93 31.67 -58.57
N LEU A 35 17.13 31.20 -58.42
CA LEU A 35 17.63 30.49 -57.26
C LEU A 35 18.55 31.41 -56.46
N ASP A 36 18.26 31.61 -55.18
CA ASP A 36 19.01 32.45 -54.25
C ASP A 36 19.40 31.62 -53.01
N ILE A 37 20.68 31.53 -52.77
CA ILE A 37 21.27 30.85 -51.60
C ILE A 37 22.27 31.82 -50.96
N PRO A 38 21.90 32.51 -49.87
CA PRO A 38 22.72 33.60 -49.31
C PRO A 38 24.13 33.20 -48.89
N SER A 39 24.36 31.97 -48.56
CA SER A 39 25.68 31.39 -48.23
C SER A 39 26.55 31.08 -49.42
N CYS A 40 26.01 31.06 -50.63
CA CYS A 40 26.72 30.75 -51.86
C CYS A 40 26.93 32.03 -52.71
N PRO A 41 28.14 32.54 -52.83
CA PRO A 41 28.38 33.76 -53.59
C PRO A 41 28.36 33.54 -55.12
N SER A 42 28.40 32.28 -55.57
CA SER A 42 28.43 31.91 -56.98
C SER A 42 27.08 32.19 -57.65
N LEU A 43 27.13 32.58 -58.95
CA LEU A 43 25.90 32.75 -59.72
C LEU A 43 25.26 31.40 -60.00
N LEU A 44 23.98 31.27 -59.66
CA LEU A 44 23.18 30.04 -59.80
C LEU A 44 22.12 30.29 -60.87
N ASP A 45 22.28 29.74 -62.05
CA ASP A 45 21.40 30.00 -63.20
C ASP A 45 20.52 28.76 -63.45
N VAL A 46 19.25 28.80 -63.06
CA VAL A 46 18.30 27.68 -63.13
C VAL A 46 18.08 27.21 -64.56
N GLU A 47 18.26 25.93 -64.82
CA GLU A 47 17.97 25.29 -66.14
C GLU A 47 16.56 24.73 -66.19
N ASP A 48 16.24 23.98 -65.20
CA ASP A 48 14.93 23.38 -65.00
C ASP A 48 14.72 23.02 -63.50
N PHE A 49 13.47 22.82 -63.14
CA PHE A 49 13.12 22.27 -61.86
C PHE A 49 11.84 21.43 -61.96
N SER A 50 11.72 20.50 -61.02
CA SER A 50 10.49 19.81 -60.69
C SER A 50 10.23 19.86 -59.22
N GLY A 51 8.99 20.08 -58.82
CA GLY A 51 8.59 20.15 -57.41
C GLY A 51 7.29 19.42 -57.18
N VAL A 52 7.10 18.98 -55.95
CA VAL A 52 5.83 18.39 -55.49
C VAL A 52 5.53 18.98 -54.12
N GLU A 53 4.32 19.47 -53.96
CA GLU A 53 3.73 19.88 -52.70
C GLU A 53 2.47 19.06 -52.41
N ALA A 54 2.27 18.63 -51.19
CA ALA A 54 1.03 17.94 -50.78
C ALA A 54 0.67 18.21 -49.32
N MET A 55 -0.60 18.15 -49.01
CA MET A 55 -1.05 18.19 -47.63
C MET A 55 -0.48 17.00 -46.84
N SER A 56 0.01 17.25 -45.64
CA SER A 56 0.63 16.26 -44.75
C SER A 56 1.83 15.51 -45.37
N GLN A 57 2.54 16.19 -46.26
CA GLN A 57 3.85 15.78 -46.81
C GLN A 57 4.78 16.99 -46.92
N LEU A 58 6.05 16.73 -46.80
CA LEU A 58 7.06 17.76 -47.07
C LEU A 58 7.04 18.09 -48.56
N TYR A 59 7.13 19.37 -48.90
CA TYR A 59 7.37 19.70 -50.29
C TYR A 59 8.83 19.38 -50.63
N HIS A 60 9.05 19.07 -51.93
CA HIS A 60 10.36 18.71 -52.45
C HIS A 60 10.53 19.31 -53.82
N TYR A 61 11.60 20.09 -54.02
CA TYR A 61 11.94 20.70 -55.28
C TYR A 61 13.34 20.31 -55.68
N ASP A 62 13.47 19.58 -56.80
CA ASP A 62 14.72 19.31 -57.47
C ASP A 62 15.01 20.40 -58.50
N ILE A 63 16.10 21.13 -58.31
CA ILE A 63 16.49 22.26 -59.15
C ILE A 63 17.84 22.00 -59.78
N ARG A 64 17.83 22.02 -61.09
CA ARG A 64 19.06 21.94 -61.88
C ARG A 64 19.47 23.33 -62.31
N PHE A 65 20.71 23.66 -62.07
CA PHE A 65 21.28 24.98 -62.44
C PHE A 65 22.70 24.85 -62.97
N THR A 66 23.12 25.87 -63.70
CA THR A 66 24.51 26.04 -64.16
C THR A 66 25.17 27.17 -63.39
N SER A 67 26.48 27.04 -63.22
CA SER A 67 27.34 28.08 -62.64
C SER A 67 28.71 28.14 -63.38
N SER A 68 29.28 29.35 -63.49
CA SER A 68 30.65 29.54 -63.87
C SER A 68 31.66 29.04 -62.82
N ASP A 69 31.22 28.83 -61.59
CA ASP A 69 32.01 28.17 -60.56
C ASP A 69 32.01 26.66 -60.84
N LEU A 70 33.17 26.10 -61.16
CA LEU A 70 33.31 24.70 -61.52
C LEU A 70 33.36 23.77 -60.35
N ASN A 71 33.48 24.31 -59.11
CA ASN A 71 33.63 23.50 -57.91
C ASN A 71 33.04 24.20 -56.71
N ILE A 72 31.70 24.37 -56.69
CA ILE A 72 30.98 24.91 -55.55
C ILE A 72 31.15 23.99 -54.34
N ASP A 73 31.54 24.56 -53.17
CA ASP A 73 31.74 23.80 -51.95
C ASP A 73 30.36 23.41 -51.32
N ALA A 74 30.19 22.13 -51.05
CA ALA A 74 28.96 21.59 -50.47
C ALA A 74 28.60 22.26 -49.12
N THR A 75 29.58 22.72 -48.37
CA THR A 75 29.35 23.39 -47.08
C THR A 75 28.65 24.75 -47.20
N GLN A 76 28.72 25.36 -48.37
CA GLN A 76 28.01 26.59 -48.68
C GLN A 76 26.54 26.37 -49.05
N LEU A 77 26.17 25.14 -49.38
CA LEU A 77 24.82 24.79 -49.84
C LEU A 77 24.06 23.92 -48.82
N LEU A 78 24.63 22.80 -48.39
CA LEU A 78 23.94 21.85 -47.55
C LEU A 78 23.52 22.44 -46.20
N SER A 79 22.29 22.17 -45.82
CA SER A 79 21.64 22.69 -44.60
C SER A 79 21.59 24.25 -44.56
N LYS A 80 21.66 24.90 -45.74
CA LYS A 80 21.54 26.36 -45.83
C LYS A 80 20.19 26.75 -46.40
N PRO A 81 19.65 27.91 -46.01
CA PRO A 81 18.40 28.41 -46.56
C PRO A 81 18.56 28.72 -48.05
N ALA A 82 17.58 28.32 -48.82
CA ALA A 82 17.51 28.53 -50.26
C ALA A 82 16.12 29.00 -50.66
N THR A 83 16.06 29.82 -51.68
CA THR A 83 14.82 30.40 -52.19
C THR A 83 14.74 30.20 -53.71
N LEU A 84 13.71 29.51 -54.18
CA LEU A 84 13.34 29.44 -55.59
C LEU A 84 12.19 30.42 -55.83
N THR A 85 12.41 31.41 -56.71
CA THR A 85 11.38 32.37 -57.14
C THR A 85 10.91 32.03 -58.55
N MET A 86 9.62 31.78 -58.69
CA MET A 86 8.92 31.57 -59.99
C MET A 86 8.26 32.91 -60.36
N GLY A 87 8.19 33.21 -61.66
CA GLY A 87 7.71 34.52 -62.16
C GLY A 87 8.74 35.63 -62.01
N ALA A 88 10.02 35.32 -61.80
CA ALA A 88 11.10 36.30 -61.88
C ALA A 88 11.28 36.75 -63.32
N GLY A 89 11.89 37.89 -63.58
CA GLY A 89 12.14 38.41 -64.91
C GLY A 89 12.04 39.94 -64.96
N PRO A 90 12.20 40.55 -66.10
CA PRO A 90 12.21 41.99 -66.16
C PRO A 90 10.88 42.71 -65.85
N LEU A 91 9.79 41.98 -65.68
CA LEU A 91 8.45 42.44 -65.29
C LEU A 91 8.09 42.13 -63.85
N THR A 92 9.07 41.86 -63.00
CA THR A 92 8.88 41.42 -61.59
C THR A 92 8.02 42.36 -60.71
N GLY A 93 7.67 43.53 -61.13
CA GLY A 93 6.75 44.43 -60.36
C GLY A 93 5.30 44.37 -60.83
N LEU A 94 4.98 43.62 -61.87
CA LEU A 94 3.64 43.57 -62.48
C LEU A 94 3.02 42.13 -62.45
N VAL A 95 3.77 41.13 -62.11
CA VAL A 95 3.32 39.73 -62.03
C VAL A 95 3.46 39.23 -60.62
N GLU A 96 2.44 38.56 -60.12
CA GLU A 96 2.49 37.83 -58.82
C GLU A 96 3.63 36.84 -58.87
N GLN A 97 4.42 36.77 -57.82
CA GLN A 97 5.53 35.84 -57.69
C GLN A 97 5.21 34.74 -56.72
N ASN A 98 5.44 33.49 -57.09
CA ASN A 98 5.49 32.42 -56.11
C ASN A 98 6.95 32.21 -55.67
N VAL A 99 7.13 32.11 -54.38
CA VAL A 99 8.43 31.92 -53.73
C VAL A 99 8.38 30.64 -52.89
N VAL A 100 9.24 29.71 -53.22
CA VAL A 100 9.48 28.51 -52.37
C VAL A 100 10.75 28.77 -51.58
N HIS A 101 10.60 28.74 -50.24
CA HIS A 101 11.71 28.93 -49.34
C HIS A 101 11.91 27.62 -48.55
N GLY A 102 13.14 27.20 -48.32
CA GLY A 102 13.44 26.00 -47.55
C GLY A 102 14.93 25.81 -47.36
N VAL A 103 15.33 24.63 -47.02
CA VAL A 103 16.73 24.26 -46.81
C VAL A 103 17.22 23.28 -47.90
N VAL A 104 18.49 23.42 -48.29
CA VAL A 104 19.12 22.48 -49.21
C VAL A 104 19.42 21.18 -48.47
N THR A 105 18.76 20.11 -48.86
CA THR A 105 18.97 18.76 -48.28
C THR A 105 19.92 17.89 -49.08
N HIS A 106 19.94 18.09 -50.40
CA HIS A 106 20.83 17.36 -51.30
C HIS A 106 21.56 18.28 -52.26
N PHE A 107 22.80 17.94 -52.57
CA PHE A 107 23.64 18.64 -53.54
C PHE A 107 24.42 17.63 -54.40
N LYS A 108 24.35 17.83 -55.72
CA LYS A 108 25.02 16.95 -56.66
C LYS A 108 25.63 17.80 -57.79
N ARG A 109 26.89 17.55 -58.12
CA ARG A 109 27.52 18.01 -59.36
C ARG A 109 27.27 16.98 -60.48
N ILE A 110 26.57 17.39 -61.54
CA ILE A 110 26.15 16.51 -62.66
C ILE A 110 27.24 16.41 -63.68
N SER A 111 27.68 17.56 -64.19
CA SER A 111 28.66 17.64 -65.25
C SER A 111 29.47 18.95 -65.17
N GLY A 112 30.52 19.05 -65.98
CA GLY A 112 31.31 20.28 -66.12
C GLY A 112 31.91 20.36 -67.49
N SER A 113 31.94 21.59 -68.04
CA SER A 113 32.70 22.00 -69.26
C SER A 113 33.84 22.91 -68.84
N ARG A 114 34.50 23.55 -69.82
CA ARG A 114 35.58 24.47 -69.55
C ARG A 114 35.10 25.78 -68.90
N ASP A 115 33.88 26.19 -69.23
CA ASP A 115 33.33 27.49 -68.87
C ASP A 115 32.22 27.46 -67.79
N GLN A 116 31.62 26.31 -67.57
CA GLN A 116 30.52 26.16 -66.57
C GLN A 116 30.39 24.69 -66.15
N ALA A 117 29.81 24.53 -64.90
CA ALA A 117 29.37 23.24 -64.40
C ALA A 117 27.86 23.23 -64.13
N THR A 118 27.28 22.06 -64.30
CA THR A 118 25.85 21.82 -64.01
C THR A 118 25.73 21.10 -62.64
N TYR A 119 24.86 21.64 -61.85
CA TYR A 119 24.58 21.18 -60.49
C TYR A 119 23.10 20.88 -60.35
N GLN A 120 22.79 20.10 -59.32
CA GLN A 120 21.43 19.87 -58.82
C GLN A 120 21.40 20.02 -57.32
N ILE A 121 20.39 20.69 -56.82
CA ILE A 121 20.04 20.70 -55.40
C ILE A 121 18.61 20.26 -55.22
N SER A 122 18.32 19.76 -53.98
CA SER A 122 16.96 19.60 -53.56
C SER A 122 16.67 20.58 -52.44
N ILE A 123 15.53 21.31 -52.55
CA ILE A 123 15.01 22.21 -51.50
C ILE A 123 13.81 21.55 -50.88
N GLU A 124 13.84 21.46 -49.56
CA GLU A 124 12.77 20.91 -48.73
C GLU A 124 12.48 21.86 -47.56
N PRO A 125 11.31 21.76 -46.88
CA PRO A 125 11.07 22.56 -45.69
C PRO A 125 12.05 22.23 -44.57
N PHE A 126 12.23 23.16 -43.62
CA PHE A 126 13.09 22.92 -42.44
C PHE A 126 12.71 21.65 -41.68
N LEU A 127 11.41 21.29 -41.67
CA LEU A 127 10.95 20.04 -41.12
C LEU A 127 11.68 18.80 -41.62
N ALA A 128 12.22 18.83 -42.86
CA ALA A 128 12.96 17.69 -43.40
C ALA A 128 14.18 17.31 -42.55
N LEU A 129 14.83 18.31 -41.94
CA LEU A 129 15.96 18.09 -41.04
C LEU A 129 15.63 17.27 -39.79
N LEU A 130 14.39 17.28 -39.35
CA LEU A 130 13.91 16.46 -38.24
C LEU A 130 14.02 14.96 -38.56
N GLY A 131 14.01 14.61 -39.85
CA GLY A 131 14.24 13.25 -40.33
C GLY A 131 15.65 12.72 -40.05
N ASN A 132 16.63 13.61 -39.80
CA ASN A 132 17.99 13.23 -39.44
C ASN A 132 18.20 12.98 -37.95
N GLN A 133 17.24 13.28 -37.10
CA GLN A 133 17.30 12.98 -35.68
C GLN A 133 16.50 11.74 -35.34
N PHE A 134 17.21 10.62 -35.27
CA PHE A 134 16.61 9.32 -34.92
C PHE A 134 16.65 9.08 -33.40
N ARG A 135 15.54 8.61 -32.86
CA ARG A 135 15.45 8.21 -31.48
C ARG A 135 14.99 6.76 -31.37
N THR A 136 15.76 5.91 -30.71
CA THR A 136 15.31 4.56 -30.39
C THR A 136 14.15 4.58 -29.39
N HIS A 137 14.23 5.47 -28.41
CA HIS A 137 13.20 5.60 -27.36
C HIS A 137 13.16 7.03 -26.83
N ARG A 138 11.94 7.54 -26.68
CA ARG A 138 11.64 8.76 -25.94
C ARG A 138 10.22 8.65 -25.35
N PHE A 139 10.02 9.18 -24.14
CA PHE A 139 8.78 9.01 -23.40
C PHE A 139 8.24 10.38 -22.96
N PHE A 140 7.05 10.74 -23.43
CA PHE A 140 6.31 11.93 -23.01
C PHE A 140 5.18 11.52 -22.08
N VAL A 141 5.09 12.14 -20.92
CA VAL A 141 4.09 11.80 -19.87
C VAL A 141 3.16 12.98 -19.64
N ASN A 142 1.85 12.72 -19.58
CA ASN A 142 0.80 13.73 -19.39
C ASN A 142 0.88 14.90 -20.35
N LYS A 143 1.02 14.60 -21.65
CA LYS A 143 1.03 15.61 -22.72
C LYS A 143 0.02 15.26 -23.80
N SER A 144 -0.62 16.28 -24.35
CA SER A 144 -1.40 16.13 -25.59
C SER A 144 -0.46 16.02 -26.80
N VAL A 145 -0.98 15.48 -27.89
CA VAL A 145 -0.21 15.34 -29.12
C VAL A 145 0.27 16.71 -29.65
N PRO A 146 -0.57 17.78 -29.73
CA PRO A 146 -0.08 19.10 -30.10
C PRO A 146 1.08 19.61 -29.24
N GLU A 147 1.00 19.42 -27.91
CA GLU A 147 2.11 19.81 -26.99
C GLU A 147 3.41 19.03 -27.26
N VAL A 148 3.31 17.76 -27.61
CA VAL A 148 4.48 16.94 -27.97
C VAL A 148 5.09 17.43 -29.29
N VAL A 149 4.26 17.68 -30.29
CA VAL A 149 4.70 18.20 -31.60
C VAL A 149 5.38 19.57 -31.41
N GLU A 150 4.73 20.48 -30.69
CA GLU A 150 5.28 21.81 -30.40
C GLU A 150 6.62 21.72 -29.65
N GLN A 151 6.72 20.85 -28.66
CA GLN A 151 7.99 20.64 -27.93
C GLN A 151 9.12 20.22 -28.88
N ILE A 152 8.85 19.28 -29.78
CA ILE A 152 9.87 18.80 -30.71
C ILE A 152 10.27 19.91 -31.70
N LEU A 153 9.31 20.65 -32.25
CA LEU A 153 9.61 21.80 -33.12
C LEU A 153 10.51 22.82 -32.43
N ARG A 154 10.20 23.19 -31.19
CA ARG A 154 11.01 24.11 -30.37
C ARG A 154 12.41 23.56 -30.08
N GLU A 155 12.55 22.27 -29.82
CA GLU A 155 13.84 21.62 -29.60
C GLU A 155 14.74 21.67 -30.86
N HIS A 156 14.13 21.65 -32.03
CA HIS A 156 14.83 21.85 -33.32
C HIS A 156 15.07 23.32 -33.69
N GLY A 157 14.66 24.26 -32.84
CA GLY A 157 14.91 25.67 -32.97
C GLY A 157 13.89 26.44 -33.82
N LEU A 158 12.73 25.82 -34.13
CA LEU A 158 11.64 26.57 -34.77
C LEU A 158 11.03 27.54 -33.76
N HIS A 159 10.77 28.76 -34.21
CA HIS A 159 10.14 29.82 -33.45
C HIS A 159 8.62 29.83 -33.69
N GLU A 160 7.86 30.42 -32.78
CA GLU A 160 6.39 30.47 -32.81
C GLU A 160 5.80 31.09 -34.10
N TRP A 161 6.57 31.86 -34.85
CA TRP A 161 6.17 32.43 -36.18
C TRP A 161 6.42 31.49 -37.34
N GLU A 162 7.07 30.34 -37.16
CA GLU A 162 7.40 29.34 -38.19
C GLU A 162 6.45 28.16 -38.17
N TYR A 163 5.57 28.11 -37.16
CA TYR A 163 4.49 27.10 -37.11
C TYR A 163 3.23 27.71 -36.49
N GLU A 164 2.08 27.20 -36.90
CA GLU A 164 0.77 27.62 -36.34
C GLU A 164 -0.17 26.42 -36.17
N PHE A 165 -0.78 26.30 -34.98
CA PHE A 165 -1.82 25.30 -34.72
C PHE A 165 -3.21 25.94 -34.92
N ARG A 166 -3.88 25.64 -36.03
CA ARG A 166 -5.28 26.04 -36.35
C ARG A 166 -6.25 24.96 -35.97
N LEU A 167 -6.20 24.52 -34.70
CA LEU A 167 -7.01 23.41 -34.22
C LEU A 167 -8.31 23.93 -33.61
N LYS A 168 -9.42 23.29 -33.98
CA LYS A 168 -10.76 23.57 -33.40
C LYS A 168 -11.08 22.60 -32.26
N GLN A 169 -10.58 21.36 -32.35
CA GLN A 169 -10.74 20.34 -31.30
C GLN A 169 -9.77 20.60 -30.14
N VAL A 170 -10.22 20.30 -28.92
CA VAL A 170 -9.36 20.27 -27.74
C VAL A 170 -8.85 18.82 -27.58
N TYR A 171 -7.57 18.64 -27.71
CA TYR A 171 -6.94 17.32 -27.59
C TYR A 171 -6.52 17.09 -26.13
N PRO A 172 -7.04 16.03 -25.47
CA PRO A 172 -6.69 15.76 -24.07
C PRO A 172 -5.24 15.28 -23.94
N PRO A 173 -4.60 15.52 -22.79
CA PRO A 173 -3.30 14.94 -22.50
C PRO A 173 -3.42 13.41 -22.40
N ARG A 174 -2.56 12.69 -23.11
CA ARG A 174 -2.40 11.24 -22.98
C ARG A 174 -1.51 10.95 -21.79
N GLU A 175 -1.78 9.85 -21.09
CA GLU A 175 -0.95 9.43 -19.96
C GLU A 175 0.51 9.24 -20.37
N GLN A 176 0.74 8.69 -21.57
CA GLN A 176 2.08 8.52 -22.14
C GLN A 176 2.00 8.46 -23.66
N ILE A 177 2.99 9.06 -24.32
CA ILE A 177 3.23 9.00 -25.76
C ILE A 177 4.68 8.60 -25.94
N ASN A 178 4.93 7.54 -26.70
CA ASN A 178 6.28 7.01 -26.89
C ASN A 178 6.71 7.16 -28.34
N GLN A 179 7.90 7.73 -28.55
CA GLN A 179 8.66 7.61 -29.77
C GLN A 179 9.47 6.31 -29.68
N TYR A 180 9.29 5.42 -30.63
CA TYR A 180 9.95 4.11 -30.62
C TYR A 180 10.55 3.81 -32.00
N GLN A 181 11.88 3.76 -32.10
CA GLN A 181 12.64 3.50 -33.34
C GLN A 181 12.17 4.35 -34.52
N GLU A 182 11.91 5.60 -34.28
CA GLU A 182 11.46 6.59 -35.26
C GLU A 182 12.39 7.80 -35.22
N ASN A 183 12.57 8.47 -36.39
CA ASN A 183 13.10 9.83 -36.39
C ASN A 183 12.00 10.81 -35.93
N ASP A 184 12.41 12.04 -35.57
CA ASP A 184 11.50 13.01 -35.02
C ASP A 184 10.40 13.43 -36.02
N LEU A 185 10.70 13.48 -37.32
CA LEU A 185 9.72 13.77 -38.37
C LEU A 185 8.66 12.66 -38.47
N ALA A 186 9.07 11.41 -38.64
CA ALA A 186 8.16 10.28 -38.77
C ALA A 186 7.29 10.13 -37.52
N PHE A 187 7.82 10.46 -36.33
CA PHE A 187 7.08 10.45 -35.10
C PHE A 187 5.98 11.52 -35.07
N ILE A 188 6.31 12.78 -35.47
CA ILE A 188 5.33 13.87 -35.56
C ILE A 188 4.24 13.51 -36.56
N GLU A 189 4.63 13.09 -37.78
CA GLU A 189 3.67 12.73 -38.85
C GLU A 189 2.73 11.60 -38.44
N ARG A 190 3.25 10.58 -37.76
CA ARG A 190 2.44 9.50 -37.22
C ARG A 190 1.42 10.01 -36.21
N LEU A 191 1.85 10.82 -35.23
CA LEU A 191 0.95 11.39 -34.22
C LEU A 191 -0.14 12.25 -34.83
N LEU A 192 0.21 13.12 -35.77
CA LEU A 192 -0.74 13.98 -36.49
C LEU A 192 -1.71 13.14 -37.31
N SER A 193 -1.22 12.14 -38.04
CA SER A 193 -2.05 11.24 -38.84
C SER A 193 -3.06 10.47 -37.96
N GLU A 194 -2.66 10.06 -36.78
CA GLU A 194 -3.57 9.39 -35.82
C GLU A 194 -4.77 10.26 -35.47
N LEU A 195 -4.56 11.54 -35.23
CA LEU A 195 -5.60 12.49 -34.86
C LEU A 195 -6.33 13.11 -36.05
N GLY A 196 -5.89 12.79 -37.29
CA GLY A 196 -6.44 13.38 -38.50
C GLY A 196 -6.10 14.86 -38.66
N ILE A 197 -5.07 15.33 -37.95
CA ILE A 197 -4.51 16.66 -38.13
C ILE A 197 -3.67 16.66 -39.37
N PHE A 198 -4.03 17.48 -40.37
CA PHE A 198 -3.24 17.67 -41.54
C PHE A 198 -2.38 18.90 -41.40
N TYR A 199 -1.28 18.97 -42.20
CA TYR A 199 -0.45 20.16 -42.26
C TYR A 199 -0.21 20.57 -43.70
N PHE A 200 0.08 21.84 -43.90
CA PHE A 200 0.45 22.46 -45.14
C PHE A 200 1.37 23.64 -44.91
N PHE A 201 2.05 24.12 -45.95
CA PHE A 201 3.00 25.20 -45.85
C PHE A 201 2.46 26.47 -46.49
N THR A 202 2.80 27.62 -45.91
CA THR A 202 2.68 28.94 -46.52
C THR A 202 3.96 29.73 -46.31
N LEU A 203 4.07 30.85 -47.00
CA LEU A 203 5.21 31.75 -46.82
C LEU A 203 4.78 33.00 -46.06
N GLN A 204 5.54 33.44 -45.11
CA GLN A 204 5.34 34.76 -44.46
C GLN A 204 5.70 35.87 -45.45
N PRO A 205 4.78 36.81 -45.76
CA PRO A 205 5.00 37.84 -46.78
C PRO A 205 6.23 38.72 -46.49
N ASP A 206 6.46 39.05 -45.23
CA ASP A 206 7.49 40.04 -44.86
C ASP A 206 8.87 39.41 -44.54
N ALA A 207 8.88 38.18 -44.07
CA ALA A 207 10.10 37.49 -43.58
C ALA A 207 10.70 36.48 -44.55
N ARG A 208 10.01 36.13 -45.64
CA ARG A 208 10.39 35.07 -46.58
C ARG A 208 10.73 33.73 -45.87
N THR A 209 10.05 33.45 -44.78
CA THR A 209 10.21 32.26 -43.97
C THR A 209 9.00 31.37 -44.21
N GLU A 210 9.22 30.11 -44.34
CA GLU A 210 8.11 29.13 -44.41
C GLU A 210 7.38 29.07 -43.09
N VAL A 211 6.08 28.85 -43.15
CA VAL A 211 5.23 28.57 -42.00
C VAL A 211 4.49 27.27 -42.23
N VAL A 212 4.64 26.34 -41.27
CA VAL A 212 3.82 25.10 -41.28
C VAL A 212 2.54 25.33 -40.45
N HIS A 213 1.41 25.05 -41.08
CA HIS A 213 0.10 25.13 -40.44
C HIS A 213 -0.43 23.74 -40.13
N PHE A 214 -0.73 23.45 -38.86
CA PHE A 214 -1.36 22.21 -38.42
C PHE A 214 -2.86 22.48 -38.19
N ALA A 215 -3.73 21.73 -38.89
CA ALA A 215 -5.15 21.99 -38.88
C ALA A 215 -5.98 20.71 -38.80
N ASP A 216 -7.21 20.82 -38.29
CA ASP A 216 -8.15 19.72 -38.10
C ASP A 216 -9.55 19.96 -38.71
N ARG A 217 -9.74 21.09 -39.42
CA ARG A 217 -11.05 21.51 -39.98
C ARG A 217 -10.89 22.24 -41.31
N GLN A 218 -11.95 22.17 -42.12
CA GLN A 218 -12.07 22.87 -43.41
C GLN A 218 -11.87 24.36 -43.32
N SER A 219 -12.21 25.00 -42.21
CA SER A 219 -12.08 26.45 -42.02
C SER A 219 -10.62 26.94 -42.02
N ALA A 220 -9.64 26.03 -41.95
CA ALA A 220 -8.23 26.36 -42.08
C ALA A 220 -7.75 26.44 -43.51
N TRP A 221 -8.54 25.96 -44.51
CA TRP A 221 -8.19 26.05 -45.90
C TRP A 221 -8.21 27.49 -46.42
N GLN A 222 -7.48 27.71 -47.53
CA GLN A 222 -7.38 29.01 -48.18
C GLN A 222 -8.44 29.15 -49.24
N PHE A 223 -9.39 30.06 -49.05
CA PHE A 223 -10.50 30.32 -49.96
C PHE A 223 -10.19 31.47 -50.90
N GLY A 224 -10.95 31.58 -52.00
CA GLY A 224 -10.94 32.74 -52.90
C GLY A 224 -10.06 32.55 -54.13
N LYS A 225 -9.40 31.39 -54.30
CA LYS A 225 -8.68 31.09 -55.52
C LYS A 225 -9.65 30.74 -56.64
N THR A 226 -9.64 31.50 -57.73
CA THR A 226 -10.51 31.29 -58.89
C THR A 226 -9.70 31.29 -60.17
N LEU A 227 -9.91 30.27 -61.00
CA LEU A 227 -9.25 30.15 -62.32
C LEU A 227 -10.26 29.78 -63.38
N PRO A 228 -10.12 30.31 -64.60
CA PRO A 228 -11.01 29.96 -65.74
C PRO A 228 -10.59 28.58 -66.30
N LEU A 229 -11.62 27.85 -66.80
CA LEU A 229 -11.41 26.67 -67.59
C LEU A 229 -11.07 27.03 -69.03
N ASN A 230 -9.86 26.75 -69.45
CA ASN A 230 -9.44 26.95 -70.87
C ASN A 230 -9.00 25.63 -71.45
N SER A 231 -9.52 25.32 -72.63
CA SER A 231 -9.09 24.14 -73.37
C SER A 231 -7.72 24.41 -74.01
N PRO A 232 -6.78 23.44 -73.97
CA PRO A 232 -5.42 23.61 -74.54
C PRO A 232 -5.40 23.63 -76.05
N SER A 233 -6.46 24.04 -76.72
CA SER A 233 -6.52 24.15 -78.19
C SER A 233 -5.64 25.23 -78.84
N GLY A 234 -4.60 25.68 -78.13
CA GLY A 234 -3.37 26.28 -78.72
C GLY A 234 -3.49 27.63 -79.40
N ALA A 235 -4.63 28.22 -79.55
CA ALA A 235 -4.79 29.44 -80.39
C ALA A 235 -5.06 30.72 -79.56
N HIS A 236 -5.40 30.63 -78.28
CA HIS A 236 -5.69 31.80 -77.47
C HIS A 236 -5.21 31.58 -76.03
N ASP A 237 -3.91 31.77 -75.83
CA ASP A 237 -3.45 32.07 -74.44
C ASP A 237 -3.49 33.58 -74.31
N ASN A 238 -4.53 34.06 -73.60
CA ASN A 238 -4.74 35.49 -73.29
C ASN A 238 -3.74 36.01 -72.23
N GLY A 239 -2.73 35.23 -71.84
CA GLY A 239 -1.79 35.55 -70.78
C GLY A 239 -2.45 35.46 -69.36
N VAL A 240 -3.58 34.81 -69.25
CA VAL A 240 -4.28 34.58 -67.96
C VAL A 240 -4.07 33.10 -67.59
N ASP A 241 -3.66 32.91 -66.31
CA ASP A 241 -3.51 31.59 -65.76
C ASP A 241 -4.87 30.86 -65.76
N SER A 242 -4.87 29.60 -66.12
CA SER A 242 -6.07 28.83 -66.32
C SER A 242 -5.92 27.36 -65.94
N VAL A 243 -7.05 26.66 -65.91
CA VAL A 243 -7.13 25.21 -65.63
C VAL A 243 -7.59 24.50 -66.90
N TRP A 244 -7.05 23.29 -67.12
CA TRP A 244 -7.51 22.40 -68.20
C TRP A 244 -7.39 20.94 -67.82
N GLY A 245 -7.96 20.06 -68.64
CA GLY A 245 -7.82 18.59 -68.44
C GLY A 245 -8.44 18.11 -67.13
N VAL A 246 -9.49 18.80 -66.68
CA VAL A 246 -10.19 18.41 -65.44
C VAL A 246 -10.82 17.03 -65.62
N SER A 247 -10.54 16.14 -64.70
CA SER A 247 -11.05 14.78 -64.69
C SER A 247 -11.48 14.41 -63.28
N VAL A 248 -12.67 13.84 -63.17
CA VAL A 248 -13.23 13.39 -61.89
C VAL A 248 -13.28 11.85 -61.88
N ARG A 249 -12.78 11.25 -60.85
CA ARG A 249 -12.75 9.81 -60.63
C ARG A 249 -13.47 9.50 -59.36
N HIS A 250 -14.43 8.56 -59.42
CA HIS A 250 -15.15 8.02 -58.30
C HIS A 250 -14.65 6.64 -57.93
N ASN A 251 -14.57 6.39 -56.62
CA ASN A 251 -14.21 5.08 -56.04
C ASN A 251 -15.32 4.63 -55.09
N VAL A 252 -15.57 3.34 -55.06
CA VAL A 252 -16.39 2.78 -53.97
C VAL A 252 -15.54 2.75 -52.70
N VAL A 253 -16.08 3.32 -51.64
CA VAL A 253 -15.40 3.36 -50.34
C VAL A 253 -16.33 2.72 -49.27
N GLU A 254 -15.80 2.50 -48.12
CA GLU A 254 -16.49 1.88 -46.97
C GLU A 254 -17.65 2.74 -46.51
N ARG A 255 -18.78 2.06 -46.19
CA ARG A 255 -20.01 2.72 -45.79
C ARG A 255 -20.05 3.17 -44.37
N SER A 256 -19.45 2.35 -43.44
CA SER A 256 -19.46 2.64 -42.03
C SER A 256 -18.23 2.10 -41.30
N VAL A 257 -17.93 2.69 -40.17
CA VAL A 257 -16.81 2.25 -39.31
C VAL A 257 -17.35 2.07 -37.89
N THR A 258 -16.98 0.94 -37.30
CA THR A 258 -17.20 0.67 -35.88
C THR A 258 -15.87 0.34 -35.21
N ALA A 259 -15.53 1.06 -34.15
CA ALA A 259 -14.35 0.80 -33.35
C ALA A 259 -14.75 0.24 -31.99
N ASN A 260 -14.05 -0.77 -31.52
CA ASN A 260 -14.18 -1.30 -30.17
C ASN A 260 -12.87 -1.15 -29.41
N ASP A 261 -13.00 -0.81 -28.14
CA ASP A 261 -11.87 -0.59 -27.24
C ASP A 261 -11.99 -1.44 -25.98
N TYR A 262 -10.90 -1.61 -25.30
CA TYR A 262 -10.82 -2.18 -23.94
C TYR A 262 -10.01 -1.26 -23.04
N ASN A 263 -10.67 -0.80 -21.97
CA ASN A 263 -10.00 -0.03 -20.92
C ASN A 263 -10.08 -0.81 -19.59
N HIS A 264 -8.95 -1.23 -19.08
CA HIS A 264 -8.86 -1.98 -17.82
C HIS A 264 -9.40 -1.21 -16.61
N ARG A 265 -9.45 0.13 -16.65
CA ARG A 265 -10.05 0.96 -15.60
C ARG A 265 -11.58 0.95 -15.63
N GLN A 266 -12.15 0.53 -16.75
CA GLN A 266 -13.59 0.45 -16.99
C GLN A 266 -13.97 -0.89 -17.60
N ALA A 267 -13.37 -1.97 -17.11
CA ALA A 267 -13.45 -3.31 -17.69
C ALA A 267 -14.89 -3.86 -17.84
N GLN A 268 -15.86 -3.33 -17.10
CA GLN A 268 -17.27 -3.72 -17.17
C GLN A 268 -18.04 -2.96 -18.25
N LYS A 269 -17.48 -1.88 -18.81
CA LYS A 269 -18.17 -1.08 -19.85
C LYS A 269 -17.92 -1.65 -21.23
N ILE A 270 -18.96 -1.68 -22.05
CA ILE A 270 -18.83 -1.96 -23.47
C ILE A 270 -18.38 -0.66 -24.15
N LEU A 271 -17.18 -0.64 -24.66
CA LEU A 271 -16.56 0.54 -25.26
C LEU A 271 -16.66 0.56 -26.81
N MET A 272 -17.56 -0.23 -27.36
CA MET A 272 -17.85 -0.24 -28.80
C MET A 272 -18.49 1.08 -29.21
N SER A 273 -17.92 1.75 -30.23
CA SER A 273 -18.49 2.96 -30.82
C SER A 273 -19.83 2.69 -31.49
N ALA A 274 -20.60 3.75 -31.68
CA ALA A 274 -21.71 3.67 -32.65
C ALA A 274 -21.10 3.52 -34.08
N PRO A 275 -21.82 2.87 -35.03
CA PRO A 275 -21.42 2.90 -36.43
C PRO A 275 -21.30 4.36 -36.89
N ALA A 276 -20.11 4.72 -37.37
CA ALA A 276 -19.90 6.06 -37.93
C ALA A 276 -20.29 6.03 -39.41
N ASP A 277 -21.34 6.74 -39.74
CA ASP A 277 -21.76 7.05 -41.11
C ASP A 277 -21.78 8.56 -41.26
N MET A 278 -20.79 9.10 -41.97
CA MET A 278 -20.67 10.54 -42.22
C MET A 278 -21.34 10.99 -43.52
N THR A 279 -21.90 10.04 -44.28
CA THR A 279 -22.55 10.36 -45.59
C THR A 279 -23.90 11.07 -45.41
N ARG A 280 -24.52 11.01 -44.22
CA ARG A 280 -25.85 11.54 -43.90
C ARG A 280 -26.93 11.09 -44.87
N GLY A 281 -26.80 9.86 -45.41
CA GLY A 281 -27.69 9.29 -46.40
C GLY A 281 -27.30 9.56 -47.86
N ASP A 282 -26.31 10.43 -48.13
CA ASP A 282 -25.93 10.76 -49.51
C ASP A 282 -25.00 9.69 -50.16
N GLY A 283 -24.54 8.74 -49.35
CA GLY A 283 -23.67 7.64 -49.83
C GLY A 283 -24.39 6.36 -50.21
N GLU A 284 -25.72 6.33 -50.24
CA GLU A 284 -26.49 5.13 -50.56
C GLU A 284 -26.27 4.77 -52.06
N GLY A 285 -25.69 3.58 -52.30
CA GLY A 285 -25.39 3.10 -53.63
C GLY A 285 -23.95 3.37 -54.13
N VAL A 286 -23.20 4.25 -53.47
CA VAL A 286 -21.79 4.57 -53.82
C VAL A 286 -20.81 4.20 -52.69
N THR A 287 -21.30 3.72 -51.56
CA THR A 287 -20.48 3.15 -50.46
C THR A 287 -20.83 1.71 -50.20
N TYR A 288 -19.89 0.88 -49.81
CA TYR A 288 -20.10 -0.54 -49.55
C TYR A 288 -19.22 -1.07 -48.43
N GLY A 289 -19.79 -1.99 -47.63
CA GLY A 289 -19.05 -2.67 -46.56
C GLY A 289 -19.00 -1.90 -45.25
N ASP A 290 -18.87 -2.66 -44.18
CA ASP A 290 -18.73 -2.15 -42.82
C ASP A 290 -17.35 -2.53 -42.31
N VAL A 291 -16.64 -1.59 -41.72
CA VAL A 291 -15.33 -1.79 -41.13
C VAL A 291 -15.45 -1.93 -39.63
N TYR A 292 -14.91 -3.00 -39.10
CA TYR A 292 -14.80 -3.20 -37.66
C TYR A 292 -13.35 -3.22 -37.23
N HIS A 293 -12.98 -2.37 -36.29
CA HIS A 293 -11.68 -2.34 -35.67
C HIS A 293 -11.76 -2.64 -34.17
N TYR A 294 -10.99 -3.62 -33.71
CA TYR A 294 -10.64 -3.76 -32.33
C TYR A 294 -9.23 -3.22 -32.12
N ARG A 295 -9.15 -2.05 -31.50
CA ARG A 295 -7.88 -1.34 -31.23
C ARG A 295 -7.89 -0.79 -29.82
N PRO A 296 -7.60 -1.61 -28.80
CA PRO A 296 -7.68 -1.18 -27.41
C PRO A 296 -6.63 -0.13 -27.10
N ARG A 297 -7.06 1.11 -26.95
CA ARG A 297 -6.24 2.29 -26.59
C ARG A 297 -6.54 2.81 -25.21
N HIS A 298 -7.39 2.14 -24.44
CA HIS A 298 -7.90 2.54 -23.15
C HIS A 298 -8.72 3.84 -23.19
N LEU A 299 -9.42 4.08 -24.28
CA LEU A 299 -10.25 5.25 -24.50
C LEU A 299 -11.65 5.05 -23.89
N GLU A 300 -12.35 6.18 -23.72
CA GLU A 300 -13.77 6.17 -23.46
C GLU A 300 -14.55 6.08 -24.77
N ARG A 301 -15.85 5.67 -24.68
CA ARG A 301 -16.71 5.58 -25.88
C ARG A 301 -16.94 6.94 -26.53
N GLY A 302 -17.14 7.98 -25.72
CA GLY A 302 -17.53 9.32 -26.18
C GLY A 302 -18.99 9.47 -26.59
N ASP A 303 -19.40 10.70 -26.86
CA ASP A 303 -20.72 11.02 -27.39
C ASP A 303 -20.87 10.56 -28.84
N LYS A 304 -22.09 10.20 -29.25
CA LYS A 304 -22.36 9.73 -30.60
C LYS A 304 -22.41 10.86 -31.63
N LEU A 305 -23.01 12.01 -31.27
CA LEU A 305 -23.32 13.12 -32.19
C LEU A 305 -22.16 14.13 -32.23
N ASP A 306 -21.56 14.44 -31.08
CA ASP A 306 -20.42 15.37 -30.96
C ASP A 306 -19.31 14.73 -30.11
N PRO A 307 -18.58 13.77 -30.67
CA PRO A 307 -17.55 13.08 -29.91
C PRO A 307 -16.36 13.99 -29.65
N ALA A 308 -15.98 14.07 -28.37
CA ALA A 308 -14.73 14.70 -27.99
C ALA A 308 -13.55 13.96 -28.63
N ALA A 309 -12.49 14.70 -28.90
CA ALA A 309 -11.25 14.13 -29.45
C ALA A 309 -10.74 12.96 -28.60
N GLU A 310 -10.15 11.98 -29.26
CA GLU A 310 -9.58 10.78 -28.61
C GLU A 310 -10.60 9.88 -27.88
N THR A 311 -11.84 9.85 -28.33
CA THR A 311 -12.84 8.88 -27.90
C THR A 311 -13.09 7.82 -28.98
N GLY A 312 -13.73 6.71 -28.61
CA GLY A 312 -14.05 5.64 -29.58
C GLY A 312 -14.91 6.10 -30.74
N ASN A 313 -15.93 6.92 -30.48
CA ASN A 313 -16.78 7.50 -31.51
C ASN A 313 -16.02 8.52 -32.37
N PHE A 314 -15.14 9.31 -31.81
CA PHE A 314 -14.24 10.20 -32.57
C PHE A 314 -13.38 9.42 -33.55
N TRP A 315 -12.75 8.36 -33.11
CA TRP A 315 -11.91 7.53 -33.96
C TRP A 315 -12.66 6.84 -35.10
N ALA A 316 -13.85 6.34 -34.82
CA ALA A 316 -14.68 5.74 -35.85
C ALA A 316 -15.09 6.75 -36.92
N ARG A 317 -15.46 7.98 -36.54
CA ARG A 317 -15.77 9.07 -37.48
C ARG A 317 -14.55 9.50 -38.29
N LEU A 318 -13.41 9.66 -37.63
CA LEU A 318 -12.16 10.05 -38.30
C LEU A 318 -11.74 9.02 -39.35
N GLU A 319 -11.87 7.75 -39.06
CA GLU A 319 -11.55 6.68 -40.01
C GLU A 319 -12.50 6.69 -41.20
N HIS A 320 -13.81 6.91 -40.94
CA HIS A 320 -14.80 7.02 -42.00
C HIS A 320 -14.55 8.27 -42.89
N GLU A 321 -14.19 9.40 -42.29
CA GLU A 321 -13.79 10.60 -43.05
C GLU A 321 -12.60 10.33 -43.97
N ARG A 322 -11.63 9.48 -43.56
CA ARG A 322 -10.51 9.08 -44.44
C ARG A 322 -11.00 8.34 -45.70
N PHE A 323 -11.92 7.40 -45.51
CA PHE A 323 -12.50 6.66 -46.62
C PHE A 323 -13.25 7.61 -47.58
N LEU A 324 -14.10 8.45 -47.04
CA LEU A 324 -14.85 9.43 -47.82
C LEU A 324 -13.94 10.42 -48.56
N SER A 325 -12.79 10.79 -47.96
CA SER A 325 -11.79 11.63 -48.63
C SER A 325 -11.24 11.00 -49.88
N GLU A 326 -11.26 9.65 -50.02
CA GLU A 326 -10.78 8.92 -51.21
C GLU A 326 -11.91 8.61 -52.22
N GLN A 327 -13.15 8.94 -51.88
CA GLN A 327 -14.31 8.59 -52.70
C GLN A 327 -14.27 9.32 -54.06
N THR A 328 -13.98 10.60 -54.08
CA THR A 328 -13.92 11.39 -55.28
C THR A 328 -12.59 12.11 -55.36
N ARG A 329 -11.89 11.92 -56.50
CA ARG A 329 -10.62 12.57 -56.82
C ARG A 329 -10.79 13.37 -58.10
N VAL A 330 -10.39 14.64 -58.00
CA VAL A 330 -10.36 15.57 -59.14
C VAL A 330 -8.90 15.81 -59.53
N THR A 331 -8.59 15.72 -60.77
CA THR A 331 -7.25 16.02 -61.31
C THR A 331 -7.37 17.03 -62.42
N GLY A 332 -6.34 17.82 -62.57
CA GLY A 332 -6.26 18.78 -63.70
C GLY A 332 -4.84 19.35 -63.82
N SER A 333 -4.69 20.22 -64.81
CA SER A 333 -3.45 20.96 -65.07
C SER A 333 -3.69 22.44 -65.01
N SER A 334 -2.66 23.22 -64.71
CA SER A 334 -2.72 24.67 -64.67
C SER A 334 -1.36 25.27 -65.06
N THR A 335 -1.37 26.54 -65.46
CA THR A 335 -0.16 27.40 -65.58
C THR A 335 0.06 28.25 -64.34
N ASP A 336 -0.86 28.24 -63.39
CA ASP A 336 -0.79 29.10 -62.19
C ASP A 336 0.24 28.58 -61.19
N HIS A 337 1.29 29.33 -61.02
CA HIS A 337 2.40 29.02 -60.12
C HIS A 337 2.06 29.24 -58.65
N THR A 338 0.90 29.86 -58.32
CA THR A 338 0.44 30.13 -56.94
C THR A 338 -0.55 29.10 -56.44
N LEU A 339 -0.96 28.13 -57.29
CA LEU A 339 -1.83 27.05 -56.91
C LEU A 339 -1.09 26.12 -55.95
N SER A 340 -1.59 25.91 -54.75
CA SER A 340 -0.92 25.16 -53.69
C SER A 340 -1.85 24.27 -52.88
N PRO A 341 -1.36 23.27 -52.15
CA PRO A 341 -2.17 22.46 -51.28
C PRO A 341 -2.91 23.27 -50.25
N ALA A 342 -4.09 22.77 -49.81
CA ALA A 342 -5.03 23.40 -48.90
C ALA A 342 -5.73 24.66 -49.41
N GLN A 343 -5.57 24.98 -50.73
CA GLN A 343 -6.42 25.96 -51.38
C GLN A 343 -7.73 25.35 -51.87
N VAL A 344 -8.81 26.12 -51.82
CA VAL A 344 -10.09 25.81 -52.45
C VAL A 344 -10.12 26.54 -53.80
N LEU A 345 -9.98 25.78 -54.88
CA LEU A 345 -10.00 26.27 -56.24
C LEU A 345 -11.42 26.28 -56.77
N THR A 346 -11.92 27.45 -57.09
CA THR A 346 -13.14 27.62 -57.88
C THR A 346 -12.81 27.69 -59.38
N ILE A 347 -13.32 26.78 -60.17
CA ILE A 347 -13.13 26.75 -61.63
C ILE A 347 -14.32 27.43 -62.32
N THR A 348 -14.03 28.50 -63.06
CA THR A 348 -15.12 29.22 -63.76
C THR A 348 -15.13 28.78 -65.23
N GLU A 349 -16.33 28.51 -65.72
CA GLU A 349 -16.58 28.09 -67.10
C GLU A 349 -17.50 29.08 -67.85
N THR A 350 -17.16 29.39 -69.06
CA THR A 350 -17.98 30.29 -69.94
C THR A 350 -18.80 29.51 -70.96
N ALA A 351 -18.61 28.19 -71.05
CA ALA A 351 -19.37 27.33 -71.93
C ALA A 351 -20.81 27.18 -71.55
N ILE A 352 -21.75 27.18 -72.52
CA ILE A 352 -23.18 26.93 -72.28
C ILE A 352 -23.63 25.82 -73.23
N PRO A 353 -24.08 24.62 -72.73
CA PRO A 353 -24.19 24.24 -71.33
C PRO A 353 -22.80 24.01 -70.67
N PRO A 354 -22.74 24.05 -69.33
CA PRO A 354 -21.52 23.75 -68.58
C PRO A 354 -20.99 22.36 -68.95
N THR A 355 -19.65 22.23 -68.96
CA THR A 355 -18.99 20.94 -69.27
C THR A 355 -18.40 20.31 -68.03
N LEU A 356 -18.27 21.07 -66.94
CA LEU A 356 -17.79 20.57 -65.68
C LEU A 356 -18.88 19.79 -64.90
N PRO A 357 -18.53 18.75 -64.17
CA PRO A 357 -19.41 18.01 -63.31
C PRO A 357 -19.93 18.87 -62.12
N ASP A 358 -21.22 18.71 -61.76
CA ASP A 358 -21.85 19.44 -60.67
C ASP A 358 -21.16 19.29 -59.29
N GLU A 359 -20.44 18.15 -59.08
CA GLU A 359 -19.73 17.88 -57.85
C GLU A 359 -18.61 18.88 -57.50
N ILE A 360 -18.14 19.61 -58.48
CA ILE A 360 -17.08 20.62 -58.31
C ILE A 360 -17.57 22.06 -58.33
N ASP A 361 -18.85 22.27 -58.38
CA ASP A 361 -19.47 23.61 -58.40
C ASP A 361 -19.10 24.45 -57.13
N ASN A 362 -18.97 23.75 -56.01
CA ASN A 362 -18.56 24.37 -54.73
C ASN A 362 -17.06 24.53 -54.59
N GLY A 363 -16.30 24.19 -55.63
CA GLY A 363 -14.83 24.26 -55.64
C GLY A 363 -14.15 22.90 -55.39
N VAL A 364 -12.85 22.90 -55.58
CA VAL A 364 -11.98 21.74 -55.39
C VAL A 364 -10.90 22.07 -54.36
N VAL A 365 -10.82 21.30 -53.32
CA VAL A 365 -9.68 21.39 -52.35
C VAL A 365 -8.45 20.74 -52.99
N ILE A 366 -7.40 21.51 -53.19
CA ILE A 366 -6.13 20.99 -53.70
C ILE A 366 -5.44 20.16 -52.60
N ILE A 367 -5.22 18.88 -52.87
CA ILE A 367 -4.52 17.98 -51.97
C ILE A 367 -3.01 17.97 -52.32
N SER A 368 -2.68 17.94 -53.61
CA SER A 368 -1.31 17.97 -54.05
C SER A 368 -1.16 18.73 -55.39
N ALA A 369 0.00 19.35 -55.56
CA ALA A 369 0.37 20.01 -56.80
C ALA A 369 1.82 19.64 -57.19
N GLY A 370 2.00 19.22 -58.44
CA GLY A 370 3.30 18.91 -59.02
C GLY A 370 3.67 20.01 -60.00
N TYR A 371 4.80 20.63 -59.85
CA TYR A 371 5.35 21.72 -60.68
C TYR A 371 6.48 21.21 -61.57
N SER A 372 6.49 21.62 -62.80
CA SER A 372 7.62 21.38 -63.68
C SER A 372 7.82 22.54 -64.63
N ALA A 373 9.06 22.98 -64.81
CA ALA A 373 9.41 24.08 -65.67
C ALA A 373 10.85 24.00 -66.11
N SER A 374 11.14 24.61 -67.23
CA SER A 374 12.50 24.78 -67.70
C SER A 374 12.69 26.11 -68.45
N ARG A 375 13.91 26.47 -68.77
CA ARG A 375 14.17 27.59 -69.63
C ARG A 375 13.46 27.50 -70.99
N LYS A 376 13.13 26.29 -71.46
CA LYS A 376 12.53 26.02 -72.78
C LYS A 376 11.05 25.82 -72.72
N ASN A 377 10.54 25.31 -71.59
CA ASN A 377 9.16 24.95 -71.42
C ASN A 377 8.50 25.87 -70.37
N ALA A 378 7.28 26.28 -70.63
CA ALA A 378 6.46 26.99 -69.66
C ALA A 378 6.23 26.16 -68.40
N LEU A 379 5.91 26.83 -67.32
CA LEU A 379 5.48 26.14 -66.09
C LEU A 379 4.23 25.32 -66.36
N HIS A 380 4.23 24.09 -65.89
CA HIS A 380 3.13 23.17 -65.89
C HIS A 380 2.88 22.73 -64.43
N VAL A 381 1.66 22.96 -63.96
CA VAL A 381 1.21 22.52 -62.63
C VAL A 381 0.17 21.45 -62.81
N ALA A 382 0.49 20.24 -62.41
CA ALA A 382 -0.44 19.11 -62.34
C ALA A 382 -0.99 19.03 -60.91
N TRP A 383 -2.28 19.07 -60.74
CA TRP A 383 -2.87 19.06 -59.39
C TRP A 383 -3.87 17.94 -59.20
N VAL A 384 -3.98 17.49 -57.94
CA VAL A 384 -4.96 16.50 -57.46
C VAL A 384 -5.73 17.13 -56.31
N GLY A 385 -7.05 17.01 -56.37
CA GLY A 385 -7.92 17.51 -55.30
C GLY A 385 -9.09 16.61 -55.04
N MET A 386 -9.97 17.08 -54.19
CA MET A 386 -11.26 16.49 -53.92
C MET A 386 -12.33 17.61 -53.97
N PRO A 387 -13.60 17.32 -54.29
CA PRO A 387 -14.68 18.32 -54.18
C PRO A 387 -14.73 18.93 -52.77
N TYR A 388 -14.90 20.23 -52.69
CA TYR A 388 -15.10 20.89 -51.41
C TYR A 388 -16.38 20.41 -50.74
N SER A 389 -16.31 20.07 -49.46
CA SER A 389 -17.45 19.66 -48.65
C SER A 389 -17.45 20.41 -47.31
N GLU A 390 -18.61 20.91 -46.89
CA GLU A 390 -18.77 21.49 -45.57
C GLU A 390 -18.80 20.41 -44.45
N THR A 391 -19.08 19.16 -44.83
CA THR A 391 -19.34 18.07 -43.88
C THR A 391 -18.21 17.05 -43.78
N VAL A 392 -17.44 16.85 -44.89
CA VAL A 392 -16.29 15.94 -44.92
C VAL A 392 -15.00 16.73 -45.05
N CYS A 393 -14.12 16.55 -44.07
CA CYS A 393 -12.77 17.12 -44.08
C CYS A 393 -11.79 16.11 -44.65
N TRP A 394 -10.85 16.59 -45.47
CA TRP A 394 -9.72 15.74 -45.89
C TRP A 394 -8.90 15.33 -44.67
N ARG A 395 -8.56 14.06 -44.57
CA ARG A 395 -7.73 13.51 -43.49
C ARG A 395 -6.50 12.83 -44.06
N PRO A 396 -5.31 13.02 -43.41
CA PRO A 396 -4.11 12.33 -43.82
C PRO A 396 -4.28 10.81 -43.69
N PRO A 397 -3.65 10.02 -44.57
CA PRO A 397 -3.61 8.56 -44.42
C PRO A 397 -3.05 8.17 -43.04
N LEU A 398 -3.64 7.16 -42.43
CA LEU A 398 -3.14 6.65 -41.16
C LEU A 398 -1.78 5.97 -41.36
N LEU A 399 -0.76 6.53 -40.73
CA LEU A 399 0.57 5.95 -40.74
C LEU A 399 0.68 4.76 -39.78
N PRO A 400 1.49 3.74 -40.14
CA PRO A 400 1.65 2.56 -39.30
C PRO A 400 2.33 2.90 -37.97
N ARG A 401 1.82 2.39 -36.88
CA ARG A 401 2.49 2.46 -35.57
C ARG A 401 3.68 1.49 -35.53
N PRO A 402 4.80 1.90 -34.93
CA PRO A 402 5.87 0.97 -34.65
C PRO A 402 5.42 -0.06 -33.61
N LYS A 403 5.94 -1.28 -33.74
CA LYS A 403 5.64 -2.38 -32.82
C LYS A 403 6.88 -2.80 -32.08
N VAL A 404 6.78 -2.78 -30.76
CA VAL A 404 7.81 -3.34 -29.87
C VAL A 404 7.74 -4.86 -29.92
N SER A 405 8.79 -5.49 -30.40
CA SER A 405 8.94 -6.95 -30.38
C SER A 405 9.69 -7.36 -29.11
N GLY A 406 9.05 -8.16 -28.25
CA GLY A 406 9.65 -8.61 -27.00
C GLY A 406 9.41 -7.64 -25.83
N THR A 407 10.40 -7.52 -24.95
CA THR A 407 10.35 -6.70 -23.74
C THR A 407 11.43 -5.64 -23.72
N MET A 408 11.17 -4.57 -22.98
CA MET A 408 12.16 -3.54 -22.63
C MET A 408 12.48 -3.60 -21.16
N THR A 409 13.69 -3.24 -20.78
CA THR A 409 14.06 -3.14 -19.36
C THR A 409 13.69 -1.76 -18.80
N ALA A 410 13.23 -1.80 -17.55
CA ALA A 410 12.94 -0.59 -16.79
C ALA A 410 13.17 -0.86 -15.30
N ARG A 411 13.18 0.19 -14.50
CA ARG A 411 13.28 0.10 -13.05
C ARG A 411 12.07 0.70 -12.39
N VAL A 412 11.57 -0.01 -11.38
CA VAL A 412 10.45 0.46 -10.56
C VAL A 412 10.88 1.71 -9.78
N THR A 413 10.04 2.73 -9.77
CA THR A 413 10.34 4.03 -9.15
C THR A 413 9.44 4.31 -7.95
N SER A 414 9.86 5.30 -7.15
CA SER A 414 9.10 5.83 -6.02
C SER A 414 9.01 7.35 -6.13
N ALA A 415 7.98 7.93 -5.50
CA ALA A 415 7.85 9.38 -5.40
C ALA A 415 8.93 10.03 -4.52
N ARG A 416 9.64 9.23 -3.71
CA ARG A 416 10.73 9.70 -2.84
C ARG A 416 12.01 8.95 -3.17
N ALA A 417 13.08 9.69 -3.43
CA ALA A 417 14.39 9.10 -3.61
C ALA A 417 14.82 8.36 -2.32
N GLY A 418 15.31 7.13 -2.48
CA GLY A 418 15.78 6.31 -1.37
C GLY A 418 14.71 5.58 -0.56
N ASP A 419 13.42 5.71 -0.92
CA ASP A 419 12.37 4.89 -0.33
C ASP A 419 12.50 3.44 -0.81
N ILE A 420 12.39 2.48 0.09
CA ILE A 420 12.39 1.07 -0.29
C ILE A 420 11.11 0.70 -1.04
N TYR A 421 9.99 1.35 -0.76
CA TYR A 421 8.71 1.02 -1.35
C TYR A 421 8.50 1.76 -2.66
N ALA A 422 7.92 1.06 -3.65
CA ALA A 422 7.55 1.64 -4.91
C ALA A 422 6.34 2.57 -4.78
N TRP A 423 6.23 3.54 -5.68
CA TRP A 423 4.98 4.26 -5.87
C TRP A 423 3.90 3.30 -6.39
N GLN A 424 2.72 3.33 -5.80
CA GLN A 424 1.53 2.64 -6.27
C GLN A 424 0.32 3.59 -6.19
N ASP A 425 -0.58 3.50 -7.18
CA ASP A 425 -1.86 4.19 -7.12
C ASP A 425 -2.94 3.34 -6.40
N ALA A 426 -4.15 3.88 -6.29
CA ALA A 426 -5.28 3.20 -5.67
C ALA A 426 -5.68 1.89 -6.37
N ALA A 427 -5.31 1.69 -7.63
CA ALA A 427 -5.54 0.48 -8.42
C ALA A 427 -4.35 -0.50 -8.37
N GLY A 428 -3.30 -0.19 -7.62
CA GLY A 428 -2.11 -1.02 -7.49
C GLY A 428 -1.15 -0.97 -8.68
N LEU A 429 -1.23 0.08 -9.49
CA LEU A 429 -0.34 0.29 -10.63
C LEU A 429 0.99 0.89 -10.18
N TYR A 430 2.07 0.59 -10.91
CA TYR A 430 3.42 1.05 -10.64
C TYR A 430 3.85 2.15 -11.61
N ARG A 431 4.86 2.92 -11.23
CA ARG A 431 5.62 3.75 -12.18
C ARG A 431 7.02 3.19 -12.36
N VAL A 432 7.53 3.34 -13.56
CA VAL A 432 8.83 2.79 -13.96
C VAL A 432 9.64 3.83 -14.72
N LYS A 433 10.95 3.80 -14.54
CA LYS A 433 11.90 4.50 -15.42
C LYS A 433 12.48 3.49 -16.41
N PHE A 434 12.23 3.69 -17.69
CA PHE A 434 12.84 2.87 -18.72
C PHE A 434 14.35 3.12 -18.78
N ASP A 435 15.15 2.06 -18.93
CA ASP A 435 16.62 2.21 -19.05
C ASP A 435 17.02 2.98 -20.30
N ALA A 436 16.15 2.97 -21.31
CA ALA A 436 16.31 3.74 -22.55
C ALA A 436 15.93 5.23 -22.41
N ASP A 437 15.31 5.63 -21.33
CA ASP A 437 14.88 7.02 -21.12
C ASP A 437 16.08 7.89 -20.69
N ARG A 438 16.43 8.84 -21.55
CA ARG A 438 17.53 9.79 -21.35
C ARG A 438 17.09 11.08 -20.68
N ASP A 439 15.78 11.31 -20.61
CA ASP A 439 15.25 12.56 -20.06
C ASP A 439 15.25 12.51 -18.51
N ASP A 440 15.66 13.63 -17.91
CA ASP A 440 15.58 13.81 -16.47
C ASP A 440 14.14 14.20 -16.08
N LYS A 441 13.47 13.27 -15.40
CA LYS A 441 12.12 13.48 -14.89
C LYS A 441 12.11 13.44 -13.37
N SER A 442 11.15 14.10 -12.77
CA SER A 442 10.97 14.06 -11.32
C SER A 442 10.67 12.64 -10.85
N PRO A 443 11.19 12.21 -9.68
CA PRO A 443 10.91 10.91 -9.11
C PRO A 443 9.40 10.61 -9.03
N GLY A 444 8.99 9.44 -9.48
CA GLY A 444 7.59 9.03 -9.56
C GLY A 444 6.78 9.67 -10.70
N GLN A 445 7.41 10.39 -11.65
CA GLN A 445 6.80 10.98 -12.84
C GLN A 445 7.43 10.47 -14.15
N GLU A 446 8.21 9.41 -14.08
CA GLU A 446 9.01 8.90 -15.20
C GLU A 446 8.16 8.18 -16.26
N SER A 447 7.02 7.63 -15.86
CA SER A 447 6.08 6.95 -16.77
C SER A 447 4.62 7.17 -16.36
N MET A 448 3.71 6.73 -17.22
CA MET A 448 2.32 6.48 -16.83
C MET A 448 2.25 5.39 -15.76
N PRO A 449 1.11 5.26 -15.02
CA PRO A 449 0.85 4.10 -14.17
C PRO A 449 0.77 2.81 -15.01
N VAL A 450 1.56 1.80 -14.63
CA VAL A 450 1.75 0.54 -15.37
C VAL A 450 1.28 -0.64 -14.53
N ARG A 451 0.51 -1.58 -15.13
CA ARG A 451 0.03 -2.79 -14.45
C ARG A 451 1.17 -3.79 -14.26
N LEU A 452 1.13 -4.51 -13.13
CA LEU A 452 1.94 -5.71 -12.92
C LEU A 452 1.13 -6.96 -13.33
N ALA A 453 1.63 -7.74 -14.28
CA ALA A 453 1.09 -9.05 -14.58
C ALA A 453 1.34 -10.00 -13.40
N LYS A 454 0.34 -10.80 -13.06
CA LYS A 454 0.40 -11.75 -11.95
C LYS A 454 0.04 -13.14 -12.45
N PRO A 455 0.69 -14.21 -11.94
CA PRO A 455 0.35 -15.59 -12.33
C PRO A 455 -1.11 -15.98 -11.99
N TYR A 456 -1.66 -15.36 -10.94
CA TYR A 456 -3.00 -15.60 -10.44
C TYR A 456 -3.53 -14.35 -9.75
N GLY A 457 -4.77 -13.95 -10.05
CA GLY A 457 -5.34 -12.72 -9.48
C GLY A 457 -6.83 -12.60 -9.68
N GLY A 458 -7.48 -11.95 -8.71
CA GLY A 458 -8.89 -11.57 -8.69
C GLY A 458 -9.05 -10.38 -7.74
N ASP A 459 -10.30 -10.11 -7.33
CA ASP A 459 -10.64 -8.97 -6.47
C ASP A 459 -10.15 -9.14 -5.03
N VAL A 460 -10.42 -10.30 -4.41
CA VAL A 460 -10.08 -10.64 -3.03
C VAL A 460 -9.05 -11.77 -2.90
N TYR A 461 -8.51 -12.25 -4.01
CA TYR A 461 -7.54 -13.35 -4.03
C TYR A 461 -6.47 -13.13 -5.09
N GLY A 462 -5.32 -13.79 -4.94
CA GLY A 462 -4.26 -13.69 -5.94
C GLY A 462 -2.86 -13.88 -5.39
N PHE A 463 -1.93 -13.88 -6.33
CA PHE A 463 -0.49 -13.94 -6.06
C PHE A 463 0.07 -12.51 -6.14
N HIS A 464 0.31 -11.88 -4.99
CA HIS A 464 0.73 -10.50 -4.94
C HIS A 464 2.03 -10.34 -4.15
N PHE A 465 3.09 -9.93 -4.85
CA PHE A 465 4.36 -9.52 -4.27
C PHE A 465 4.64 -8.09 -4.74
N PRO A 466 4.55 -7.09 -3.86
CA PRO A 466 4.84 -5.71 -4.21
C PRO A 466 6.31 -5.58 -4.61
N LEU A 467 6.52 -4.95 -5.77
CA LEU A 467 7.87 -4.62 -6.23
C LEU A 467 8.42 -3.47 -5.38
N ILE A 468 9.71 -3.48 -5.15
CA ILE A 468 10.40 -2.41 -4.43
C ILE A 468 11.07 -1.44 -5.41
N GLN A 469 11.42 -0.24 -4.95
CA GLN A 469 12.15 0.74 -5.73
C GLN A 469 13.49 0.15 -6.22
N GLY A 470 13.82 0.41 -7.48
CA GLY A 470 15.07 -0.05 -8.09
C GLY A 470 15.02 -1.46 -8.67
N THR A 471 13.95 -2.24 -8.40
CA THR A 471 13.77 -3.56 -9.03
C THR A 471 13.78 -3.42 -10.55
N GLU A 472 14.63 -4.19 -11.21
CA GLU A 472 14.61 -4.32 -12.66
C GLU A 472 13.39 -5.12 -13.10
N VAL A 473 12.71 -4.65 -14.14
CA VAL A 473 11.51 -5.28 -14.66
C VAL A 473 11.57 -5.39 -16.19
N ALA A 474 11.01 -6.46 -16.71
CA ALA A 474 10.73 -6.63 -18.12
C ALA A 474 9.37 -6.01 -18.42
N ILE A 475 9.34 -4.99 -19.24
CA ILE A 475 8.13 -4.33 -19.72
C ILE A 475 7.73 -4.93 -21.04
N ALA A 476 6.55 -5.51 -21.11
CA ALA A 476 5.91 -5.95 -22.33
C ALA A 476 4.81 -4.95 -22.75
N PHE A 477 4.37 -5.09 -23.99
CA PHE A 477 3.46 -4.13 -24.60
C PHE A 477 2.27 -4.86 -25.21
N HIS A 478 1.06 -4.41 -24.92
CA HIS A 478 -0.15 -5.01 -25.49
C HIS A 478 -0.14 -4.83 -27.01
N GLU A 479 -0.18 -5.95 -27.75
CA GLU A 479 -0.08 -6.00 -29.22
C GLU A 479 1.18 -5.32 -29.81
N GLY A 480 2.20 -5.12 -28.97
CA GLY A 480 3.41 -4.39 -29.35
C GLY A 480 3.26 -2.87 -29.38
N ASP A 481 2.14 -2.31 -28.96
CA ASP A 481 1.92 -0.87 -28.92
C ASP A 481 2.79 -0.20 -27.85
N PRO A 482 3.76 0.65 -28.21
CA PRO A 482 4.68 1.27 -27.25
C PRO A 482 3.96 2.13 -26.18
N ASP A 483 2.74 2.62 -26.45
CA ASP A 483 1.96 3.42 -25.52
C ASP A 483 1.16 2.58 -24.51
N ARG A 484 1.21 1.25 -24.59
CA ARG A 484 0.46 0.34 -23.69
C ARG A 484 1.36 -0.67 -22.96
N PRO A 485 2.27 -0.18 -22.13
CA PRO A 485 3.20 -1.01 -21.39
C PRO A 485 2.51 -1.72 -20.22
N TYR A 486 3.03 -2.90 -19.86
CA TYR A 486 2.76 -3.58 -18.60
C TYR A 486 4.01 -4.31 -18.12
N ILE A 487 4.17 -4.41 -16.81
CA ILE A 487 5.25 -5.17 -16.19
C ILE A 487 4.93 -6.66 -16.36
N ALA A 488 5.72 -7.36 -17.14
CA ALA A 488 5.57 -8.79 -17.36
C ALA A 488 6.20 -9.59 -16.22
N HIS A 489 7.43 -9.27 -15.86
CA HIS A 489 8.22 -9.96 -14.85
C HIS A 489 9.19 -9.01 -14.14
N ALA A 490 9.56 -9.34 -12.90
CA ALA A 490 10.75 -8.81 -12.27
C ALA A 490 11.98 -9.60 -12.71
N LEU A 491 13.12 -8.95 -12.86
CA LEU A 491 14.39 -9.52 -13.22
C LEU A 491 15.41 -9.30 -12.10
N HIS A 492 16.40 -10.15 -12.03
CA HIS A 492 17.58 -9.91 -11.18
C HIS A 492 18.70 -9.25 -12.01
N ASP A 493 19.55 -8.48 -11.32
CA ASP A 493 20.70 -7.82 -11.92
C ASP A 493 21.92 -7.90 -10.99
N SER A 494 23.05 -7.32 -11.38
CA SER A 494 24.27 -7.33 -10.57
C SER A 494 24.14 -6.58 -9.23
N ARG A 495 23.19 -5.64 -9.09
CA ARG A 495 22.87 -4.94 -7.83
C ARG A 495 21.91 -5.72 -6.98
N HIS A 496 21.05 -6.53 -7.59
CA HIS A 496 20.03 -7.34 -6.96
C HIS A 496 20.15 -8.79 -7.48
N PRO A 497 21.24 -9.51 -7.08
CA PRO A 497 21.45 -10.88 -7.56
C PRO A 497 20.34 -11.79 -7.02
N ASP A 498 20.05 -12.86 -7.74
CA ASP A 498 19.11 -13.87 -7.28
C ASP A 498 19.57 -14.46 -5.96
N HIS A 499 18.63 -14.71 -5.07
CA HIS A 499 18.88 -15.36 -3.78
C HIS A 499 18.98 -16.89 -3.90
N VAL A 500 18.67 -17.47 -5.05
CA VAL A 500 18.96 -18.85 -5.43
C VAL A 500 20.06 -18.83 -6.48
N THR A 501 21.18 -19.50 -6.15
CA THR A 501 22.39 -19.52 -6.97
C THR A 501 22.93 -20.95 -7.07
N GLU A 502 24.06 -21.15 -7.71
CA GLU A 502 24.77 -22.45 -7.75
C GLU A 502 24.95 -23.06 -6.36
N ALA A 503 25.20 -22.25 -5.34
CA ALA A 503 25.45 -22.71 -3.98
C ALA A 503 24.22 -23.29 -3.28
N ASN A 504 23.00 -23.04 -3.79
CA ASN A 504 21.74 -23.43 -3.18
C ASN A 504 20.62 -23.71 -4.22
N ASN A 505 21.00 -24.25 -5.36
CA ASN A 505 20.14 -24.46 -6.52
C ASN A 505 19.03 -25.52 -6.31
N THR A 506 19.04 -26.23 -5.18
CA THR A 506 17.98 -27.16 -4.77
C THR A 506 16.85 -26.47 -3.99
N ARG A 507 16.90 -25.14 -3.81
CA ARG A 507 15.93 -24.41 -3.00
C ARG A 507 14.82 -23.78 -3.81
N ASN A 508 13.60 -23.95 -3.31
CA ASN A 508 12.43 -23.18 -3.72
C ASN A 508 12.16 -22.12 -2.63
N VAL A 509 12.14 -20.83 -2.97
CA VAL A 509 12.12 -19.77 -1.96
C VAL A 509 11.17 -18.65 -2.33
N ILE A 510 10.26 -18.33 -1.42
CA ILE A 510 9.55 -17.05 -1.39
C ILE A 510 10.16 -16.23 -0.24
N ARG A 511 10.70 -15.05 -0.56
CA ARG A 511 11.35 -14.19 0.43
C ARG A 511 10.98 -12.73 0.21
N THR A 512 10.60 -12.04 1.28
CA THR A 512 10.29 -10.61 1.25
C THR A 512 11.51 -9.75 1.63
N PRO A 513 11.51 -8.44 1.36
CA PRO A 513 12.58 -7.53 1.78
C PRO A 513 12.84 -7.56 3.29
N ALA A 514 11.80 -7.74 4.11
CA ALA A 514 11.90 -7.88 5.56
C ALA A 514 12.36 -9.27 6.01
N ASN A 515 12.83 -10.11 5.08
CA ASN A 515 13.29 -11.48 5.32
C ASN A 515 12.22 -12.46 5.84
N ASN A 516 10.91 -12.14 5.65
CA ASN A 516 9.89 -13.17 5.78
C ASN A 516 10.07 -14.18 4.65
N LYS A 517 10.05 -15.47 4.97
CA LYS A 517 10.35 -16.48 3.96
C LYS A 517 9.55 -17.78 4.13
N LEU A 518 9.16 -18.32 3.00
CA LEU A 518 8.82 -19.73 2.83
C LEU A 518 9.93 -20.36 1.99
N ARG A 519 10.63 -21.34 2.54
CA ARG A 519 11.72 -22.04 1.87
C ARG A 519 11.45 -23.54 1.92
N MET A 520 11.60 -24.18 0.79
CA MET A 520 11.63 -25.63 0.64
C MET A 520 13.00 -26.03 0.10
N GLU A 521 13.66 -26.92 0.76
CA GLU A 521 14.94 -27.49 0.36
C GLU A 521 14.70 -28.90 -0.17
N ASP A 522 15.08 -29.17 -1.41
CA ASP A 522 14.89 -30.46 -2.08
C ASP A 522 16.20 -31.28 -2.18
N ARG A 523 17.23 -30.88 -1.44
CA ARG A 523 18.48 -31.60 -1.41
C ARG A 523 18.25 -32.98 -0.80
N ARG A 524 18.60 -34.05 -1.55
CA ARG A 524 18.33 -35.43 -1.18
C ARG A 524 18.91 -35.75 0.19
N GLY A 525 18.05 -36.22 1.12
CA GLY A 525 18.40 -36.54 2.50
C GLY A 525 18.53 -35.34 3.44
N GLU A 526 18.24 -34.12 2.94
CA GLU A 526 18.24 -32.89 3.71
C GLU A 526 16.95 -32.08 3.48
N GLU A 527 15.89 -32.76 3.01
CA GLU A 527 14.64 -32.09 2.65
C GLU A 527 14.01 -31.44 3.86
N HIS A 528 13.62 -30.16 3.70
CA HIS A 528 12.95 -29.45 4.76
C HIS A 528 12.13 -28.24 4.26
N ILE A 529 11.12 -27.87 5.05
CA ILE A 529 10.32 -26.67 4.84
C ILE A 529 10.55 -25.73 6.00
N LYS A 530 10.77 -24.44 5.71
CA LYS A 530 10.90 -23.37 6.69
C LYS A 530 9.99 -22.21 6.37
N LEU A 531 9.07 -21.89 7.28
CA LEU A 531 8.30 -20.65 7.31
C LEU A 531 8.83 -19.78 8.44
N SER A 532 9.29 -18.56 8.15
CA SER A 532 9.92 -17.73 9.19
C SER A 532 9.80 -16.23 8.93
N THR A 533 9.82 -15.49 10.04
CA THR A 533 10.05 -14.04 10.09
C THR A 533 11.18 -13.73 11.08
N GLU A 534 11.90 -12.62 10.87
CA GLU A 534 12.95 -12.20 11.81
C GLU A 534 12.35 -11.47 13.04
N TYR A 535 11.08 -11.05 12.96
CA TYR A 535 10.43 -10.38 14.08
C TYR A 535 10.28 -11.29 15.29
N GLY A 536 10.47 -10.74 16.51
CA GLY A 536 10.31 -11.49 17.75
C GLY A 536 11.41 -12.54 17.98
N GLY A 537 12.66 -12.26 17.63
CA GLY A 537 13.79 -13.18 17.83
C GLY A 537 13.75 -14.37 16.88
N LYS A 538 13.18 -14.18 15.68
CA LYS A 538 13.04 -15.19 14.64
C LYS A 538 11.96 -16.24 14.92
N SER A 539 10.71 -15.84 14.77
CA SER A 539 9.57 -16.77 14.79
C SER A 539 9.60 -17.68 13.56
N GLN A 540 9.51 -18.99 13.77
CA GLN A 540 9.66 -19.96 12.70
C GLN A 540 8.92 -21.27 12.93
N LEU A 541 8.46 -21.86 11.82
CA LEU A 541 8.03 -23.24 11.72
C LEU A 541 9.01 -23.96 10.78
N ASN A 542 9.69 -24.98 11.29
CA ASN A 542 10.58 -25.85 10.52
C ASN A 542 9.99 -27.26 10.48
N LEU A 543 10.08 -27.91 9.33
CA LEU A 543 9.62 -29.28 9.12
C LEU A 543 10.70 -30.07 8.38
N GLY A 544 11.06 -31.25 8.86
CA GLY A 544 12.03 -32.17 8.24
C GLY A 544 13.44 -32.01 8.79
N HIS A 545 14.42 -31.96 7.91
CA HIS A 545 15.85 -31.86 8.27
C HIS A 545 16.22 -30.43 8.68
N ASN A 546 16.14 -30.14 9.96
CA ASN A 546 16.39 -28.81 10.50
C ASN A 546 17.88 -28.52 10.62
N VAL A 547 18.32 -27.42 10.00
CA VAL A 547 19.72 -26.99 10.01
C VAL A 547 19.91 -25.63 10.69
N ASP A 548 21.10 -25.40 11.18
CA ASP A 548 21.57 -24.11 11.70
C ASP A 548 21.93 -23.11 10.55
N ALA A 549 22.52 -21.99 10.90
CA ALA A 549 22.96 -20.99 9.93
C ALA A 549 24.14 -21.50 9.06
N GLY A 550 24.95 -22.38 9.58
CA GLY A 550 26.09 -23.03 8.91
C GLY A 550 25.70 -24.25 8.08
N ARG A 551 24.42 -24.63 8.02
CA ARG A 551 23.86 -25.82 7.37
C ARG A 551 24.19 -27.14 8.10
N SER A 552 24.68 -27.10 9.32
CA SER A 552 24.84 -28.28 10.13
C SER A 552 23.50 -28.75 10.69
N LEU A 553 23.32 -30.07 10.76
CA LEU A 553 22.09 -30.66 11.32
C LEU A 553 21.90 -30.22 12.76
N ARG A 554 20.73 -29.64 13.06
CA ARG A 554 20.30 -29.24 14.39
C ARG A 554 19.26 -30.15 14.99
N GLY A 555 18.56 -30.88 14.16
CA GLY A 555 17.54 -31.89 14.54
C GLY A 555 16.61 -32.20 13.38
N GLU A 556 15.78 -33.22 13.60
CA GLU A 556 14.80 -33.71 12.62
C GLU A 556 13.39 -33.59 13.19
N GLY A 557 12.41 -33.39 12.33
CA GLY A 557 11.00 -33.31 12.69
C GLY A 557 10.40 -31.91 12.57
N ALA A 558 9.50 -31.53 13.48
CA ALA A 558 8.80 -30.27 13.46
C ALA A 558 9.21 -29.39 14.65
N GLU A 559 9.54 -28.12 14.36
CA GLU A 559 9.85 -27.12 15.39
C GLU A 559 9.01 -25.86 15.15
N LEU A 560 8.21 -25.46 16.16
CA LEU A 560 7.58 -24.15 16.25
C LEU A 560 8.31 -23.32 17.30
N ARG A 561 8.91 -22.21 16.90
CA ARG A 561 9.75 -21.39 17.78
C ARG A 561 9.48 -19.91 17.60
N THR A 562 9.47 -19.19 18.73
CA THR A 562 9.51 -17.71 18.81
C THR A 562 10.08 -17.31 20.18
N ASP A 563 10.68 -16.11 20.26
CA ASP A 563 11.04 -15.51 21.56
C ASP A 563 9.89 -14.67 22.15
N ARG A 564 8.71 -14.67 21.48
CA ARG A 564 7.46 -14.06 21.94
C ARG A 564 6.47 -15.14 22.33
N TRP A 565 5.22 -14.82 22.38
CA TRP A 565 4.16 -15.76 22.81
C TRP A 565 3.75 -16.74 21.72
N VAL A 566 3.45 -17.96 22.14
CA VAL A 566 2.79 -18.97 21.31
C VAL A 566 1.44 -19.26 21.93
N SER A 567 0.37 -19.12 21.15
CA SER A 567 -0.99 -19.51 21.52
C SER A 567 -1.44 -20.67 20.65
N ILE A 568 -1.75 -21.82 21.28
CA ILE A 568 -2.32 -22.99 20.60
C ILE A 568 -3.76 -23.12 21.04
N ARG A 569 -4.73 -22.92 20.14
CA ARG A 569 -6.16 -22.98 20.43
C ARG A 569 -6.85 -23.93 19.46
N GLY A 570 -7.59 -24.88 20.00
CA GLY A 570 -8.49 -25.74 19.22
C GLY A 570 -9.90 -25.65 19.80
N GLY A 571 -10.86 -25.08 19.08
CA GLY A 571 -12.24 -24.89 19.56
C GLY A 571 -12.95 -26.23 19.88
N ALA A 572 -12.57 -27.32 19.24
CA ALA A 572 -13.08 -28.67 19.51
C ALA A 572 -12.24 -29.45 20.54
N GLY A 573 -11.05 -28.95 20.91
CA GLY A 573 -10.14 -29.57 21.87
C GLY A 573 -8.69 -29.54 21.37
N VAL A 574 -7.76 -29.86 22.27
CA VAL A 574 -6.31 -29.93 21.99
C VAL A 574 -5.80 -31.28 22.47
N PHE A 575 -5.17 -32.03 21.58
CA PHE A 575 -4.50 -33.30 21.87
C PHE A 575 -3.00 -33.18 21.60
N ILE A 576 -2.16 -33.40 22.59
CA ILE A 576 -0.70 -33.38 22.49
C ILE A 576 -0.20 -34.72 22.93
N THR A 577 0.46 -35.44 22.02
CA THR A 577 0.94 -36.79 22.33
C THR A 577 2.34 -37.03 21.75
N ALA A 578 3.07 -37.94 22.40
CA ALA A 578 4.31 -38.51 21.89
C ALA A 578 4.11 -39.93 21.33
N ASP A 579 2.90 -40.44 21.25
CA ASP A 579 2.60 -41.74 20.66
C ASP A 579 2.84 -41.70 19.15
N LYS A 580 3.49 -42.76 18.61
CA LYS A 580 3.62 -42.92 17.17
C LYS A 580 2.26 -43.22 16.52
N GLN A 581 2.01 -42.57 15.41
CA GLN A 581 0.82 -42.77 14.61
C GLN A 581 1.19 -43.09 13.16
N SER A 582 0.49 -44.06 12.55
CA SER A 582 0.64 -44.32 11.10
C SER A 582 0.03 -43.19 10.29
N ALA A 583 0.63 -42.83 9.15
CA ALA A 583 0.13 -41.75 8.28
C ALA A 583 -1.30 -41.97 7.75
N GLY A 584 -1.78 -43.23 7.74
CA GLY A 584 -3.14 -43.59 7.32
C GLY A 584 -4.19 -43.56 8.43
N ASP A 585 -3.80 -43.39 9.68
CA ASP A 585 -4.73 -43.37 10.82
C ASP A 585 -5.50 -42.02 10.87
N LYS A 586 -6.62 -42.06 11.59
CA LYS A 586 -7.40 -40.82 11.81
C LYS A 586 -6.53 -39.80 12.56
N MET A 587 -6.55 -38.54 12.11
CA MET A 587 -5.76 -37.43 12.69
C MET A 587 -5.90 -37.39 14.23
N LEU A 588 -7.10 -37.63 14.77
CA LEU A 588 -7.37 -37.58 16.20
C LEU A 588 -7.53 -39.02 16.77
N SER A 589 -6.56 -39.91 16.50
CA SER A 589 -6.52 -41.25 17.14
C SER A 589 -6.01 -41.10 18.59
N MET A 590 -6.85 -41.35 19.57
CA MET A 590 -6.56 -41.20 21.00
C MET A 590 -6.57 -42.51 21.76
N LYS A 591 -6.35 -43.66 21.08
CA LYS A 591 -6.49 -44.99 21.65
C LYS A 591 -5.64 -45.18 22.92
N GLU A 592 -4.39 -44.77 22.89
CA GLU A 592 -3.44 -44.89 23.99
C GLU A 592 -3.83 -43.94 25.15
N ALA A 593 -4.18 -42.70 24.86
CA ALA A 593 -4.63 -41.73 25.86
C ALA A 593 -5.95 -42.18 26.52
N ILE A 594 -6.89 -42.72 25.76
CA ILE A 594 -8.17 -43.25 26.29
C ILE A 594 -7.93 -44.40 27.24
N ALA A 595 -7.03 -45.33 26.89
CA ALA A 595 -6.67 -46.44 27.74
C ALA A 595 -6.08 -45.97 29.10
N GLN A 596 -5.24 -44.92 29.08
CA GLN A 596 -4.72 -44.31 30.34
C GLN A 596 -5.82 -43.61 31.18
N LEU A 597 -6.75 -42.92 30.54
CA LEU A 597 -7.89 -42.30 31.22
C LEU A 597 -8.80 -43.35 31.86
N GLU A 598 -9.07 -44.47 31.17
CA GLU A 598 -9.85 -45.60 31.68
C GLU A 598 -9.14 -46.31 32.85
N ASN A 599 -7.83 -46.49 32.74
CA ASN A 599 -7.03 -47.07 33.84
C ASN A 599 -7.06 -46.17 35.10
N ALA A 600 -6.84 -44.89 34.95
CA ALA A 600 -6.92 -43.94 36.05
C ALA A 600 -8.28 -43.95 36.74
N LEU A 601 -9.38 -44.04 35.96
CA LEU A 601 -10.74 -44.13 36.50
C LEU A 601 -10.95 -45.44 37.24
N SER A 602 -10.39 -46.58 36.76
CA SER A 602 -10.45 -47.86 37.39
C SER A 602 -9.76 -47.86 38.78
N ILE A 603 -8.56 -47.23 38.88
CA ILE A 603 -7.83 -47.05 40.11
C ILE A 603 -8.66 -46.21 41.11
N ALA A 604 -9.22 -45.08 40.63
CA ALA A 604 -10.04 -44.20 41.46
C ALA A 604 -11.27 -44.94 42.03
N ARG A 605 -11.97 -45.77 41.24
CA ARG A 605 -13.10 -46.60 41.67
C ARG A 605 -12.70 -47.61 42.75
N SER A 606 -11.64 -48.39 42.50
CA SER A 606 -11.15 -49.41 43.44
C SER A 606 -10.74 -48.84 44.79
N LEU A 607 -10.18 -47.64 44.82
CA LEU A 607 -9.82 -46.94 46.08
C LEU A 607 -11.01 -46.27 46.73
N SER A 608 -11.97 -45.78 45.98
CA SER A 608 -13.25 -45.23 46.49
C SER A 608 -14.08 -46.31 47.16
N ASP A 609 -14.25 -47.47 46.51
CA ASP A 609 -14.95 -48.63 47.07
C ASP A 609 -14.32 -49.13 48.40
N ALA A 610 -12.97 -49.07 48.43
CA ALA A 610 -12.23 -49.41 49.65
C ALA A 610 -12.40 -48.38 50.78
N ALA A 611 -12.57 -47.11 50.42
CA ALA A 611 -12.85 -46.07 51.40
C ALA A 611 -14.25 -46.20 52.01
N GLU A 612 -15.27 -46.41 51.18
CA GLU A 612 -16.62 -46.66 51.62
C GLU A 612 -16.71 -47.92 52.52
N SER A 613 -15.99 -48.98 52.15
CA SER A 613 -15.97 -50.22 52.96
C SER A 613 -15.27 -50.04 54.32
N ALA A 614 -14.54 -49.01 54.53
CA ALA A 614 -13.79 -48.68 55.74
C ALA A 614 -14.41 -47.46 56.51
N ASP A 615 -15.63 -47.08 56.17
CA ASP A 615 -16.30 -45.86 56.72
C ASP A 615 -15.51 -44.54 56.52
N ALA A 616 -14.60 -44.53 55.50
CA ALA A 616 -13.91 -43.31 55.10
C ALA A 616 -14.62 -42.66 53.92
N LEU A 617 -14.38 -41.37 53.70
CA LEU A 617 -15.03 -40.62 52.61
C LEU A 617 -14.53 -41.11 51.24
N PRO A 618 -15.43 -41.46 50.30
CA PRO A 618 -15.07 -41.90 48.96
C PRO A 618 -14.61 -40.72 48.09
N SER A 619 -13.88 -41.05 47.03
CA SER A 619 -13.48 -40.10 45.99
C SER A 619 -14.67 -39.67 45.12
N ASP A 620 -14.65 -38.47 44.57
CA ASP A 620 -15.67 -37.99 43.61
C ASP A 620 -15.54 -38.72 42.26
N ILE A 621 -16.04 -39.94 42.22
CA ILE A 621 -16.06 -40.79 41.00
C ILE A 621 -16.94 -40.19 39.90
N ARG A 622 -18.01 -39.46 40.24
CA ARG A 622 -18.94 -38.87 39.29
C ARG A 622 -18.24 -37.81 38.43
N SER A 623 -17.46 -36.92 39.02
CA SER A 623 -16.68 -35.92 38.29
C SER A 623 -15.61 -36.55 37.40
N GLN A 624 -14.94 -37.62 37.90
CA GLN A 624 -13.93 -38.36 37.13
C GLN A 624 -14.50 -39.07 35.90
N VAL A 625 -15.68 -39.70 36.03
CA VAL A 625 -16.43 -40.31 34.94
C VAL A 625 -16.84 -39.28 33.91
N THR A 626 -17.36 -38.14 34.37
CA THR A 626 -17.80 -37.04 33.50
C THR A 626 -16.63 -36.49 32.72
N LEU A 627 -15.47 -36.24 33.36
CA LEU A 627 -14.22 -35.81 32.71
C LEU A 627 -13.73 -36.80 31.68
N THR A 628 -13.61 -38.11 32.03
CA THR A 628 -13.18 -39.16 31.15
C THR A 628 -14.06 -39.23 29.88
N ASN A 629 -15.41 -39.18 30.06
CA ASN A 629 -16.33 -39.21 28.92
C ASN A 629 -16.26 -37.96 28.04
N ALA A 630 -15.95 -36.78 28.62
CA ALA A 630 -15.78 -35.53 27.89
C ALA A 630 -14.46 -35.54 27.05
N LEU A 631 -13.38 -36.09 27.59
CA LEU A 631 -12.06 -36.14 26.98
C LEU A 631 -11.90 -37.27 25.98
N LYS A 632 -12.69 -38.35 26.15
CA LYS A 632 -12.68 -39.49 25.20
C LYS A 632 -13.07 -38.99 23.81
N ASP A 633 -12.16 -39.17 22.87
CA ASP A 633 -12.26 -38.64 21.48
C ASP A 633 -12.59 -37.14 21.40
N LEU A 634 -12.30 -36.36 22.44
CA LEU A 634 -12.63 -34.95 22.57
C LEU A 634 -14.09 -34.64 22.20
N VAL A 635 -15.03 -35.42 22.74
CA VAL A 635 -16.48 -35.22 22.52
C VAL A 635 -16.93 -33.82 22.99
N LYS A 636 -16.23 -33.28 23.98
CA LYS A 636 -16.36 -31.87 24.41
C LYS A 636 -14.99 -31.20 24.35
N PRO A 637 -14.95 -29.87 24.13
CA PRO A 637 -13.69 -29.15 24.14
C PRO A 637 -12.89 -29.40 25.42
N GLY A 638 -11.71 -29.98 25.29
CA GLY A 638 -10.81 -30.29 26.39
C GLY A 638 -9.37 -30.35 25.94
N MET A 639 -8.44 -30.52 26.87
CA MET A 639 -7.02 -30.69 26.58
C MET A 639 -6.57 -32.04 27.15
N VAL A 640 -5.91 -32.85 26.32
CA VAL A 640 -5.29 -34.13 26.72
C VAL A 640 -3.81 -34.06 26.39
N LEU A 641 -2.98 -34.42 27.39
CA LEU A 641 -1.53 -34.62 27.25
C LEU A 641 -1.22 -36.09 27.52
N ASN A 642 -0.61 -36.78 26.60
CA ASN A 642 -0.23 -38.17 26.75
C ASN A 642 1.17 -38.44 26.20
N ALA A 643 1.94 -39.25 26.90
CA ALA A 643 3.24 -39.72 26.40
C ALA A 643 3.57 -41.09 27.03
N PRO A 644 4.09 -42.07 26.22
CA PRO A 644 4.38 -43.42 26.69
C PRO A 644 5.46 -43.45 27.79
N GLU A 645 6.48 -42.59 27.72
CA GLU A 645 7.61 -42.54 28.69
C GLU A 645 7.40 -41.54 29.82
N GLY A 646 6.27 -40.80 29.84
CA GLY A 646 5.91 -39.85 30.90
C GLY A 646 5.76 -38.39 30.50
N VAL A 647 5.15 -37.64 31.38
CA VAL A 647 4.92 -36.19 31.23
C VAL A 647 5.52 -35.51 32.45
N SER A 648 6.33 -34.46 32.22
CA SER A 648 6.92 -33.64 33.29
C SER A 648 6.42 -32.20 33.14
N ILE A 649 5.94 -31.62 34.25
CA ILE A 649 5.56 -30.21 34.33
C ILE A 649 6.48 -29.52 35.32
N THR A 650 7.38 -28.66 34.82
CA THR A 650 8.39 -27.96 35.61
C THR A 650 8.38 -26.47 35.32
N SER A 651 8.61 -25.67 36.36
CA SER A 651 8.76 -24.22 36.25
C SER A 651 9.75 -23.72 37.31
N PRO A 652 10.63 -22.75 37.00
CA PRO A 652 11.44 -22.10 38.01
C PRO A 652 10.61 -21.19 38.95
N GLN A 653 9.37 -20.93 38.60
CA GLN A 653 8.39 -20.15 39.36
C GLN A 653 7.25 -21.05 39.83
N ALA A 654 6.13 -20.52 40.17
CA ALA A 654 4.98 -21.26 40.67
C ALA A 654 4.33 -22.17 39.61
N VAL A 655 3.88 -23.34 40.04
CA VAL A 655 2.97 -24.23 39.28
C VAL A 655 1.65 -24.28 40.02
N ARG A 656 0.55 -24.06 39.31
CA ARG A 656 -0.83 -24.14 39.89
C ARG A 656 -1.63 -25.17 39.13
N VAL A 657 -2.28 -26.08 39.89
CA VAL A 657 -3.29 -27.01 39.36
C VAL A 657 -4.60 -26.67 40.08
N ALA A 658 -5.61 -26.26 39.33
CA ALA A 658 -6.90 -25.84 39.90
C ALA A 658 -8.06 -26.22 38.97
N SER A 659 -9.21 -26.54 39.57
CA SER A 659 -10.52 -26.65 38.94
C SER A 659 -11.46 -25.63 39.54
N GLY A 660 -12.17 -24.87 38.73
CA GLY A 660 -13.07 -23.80 39.24
C GLY A 660 -14.45 -24.31 39.69
N SER A 661 -14.91 -25.43 39.11
CA SER A 661 -16.29 -25.92 39.36
C SER A 661 -16.42 -27.43 39.51
N ALA A 662 -15.31 -28.17 39.47
CA ALA A 662 -15.31 -29.63 39.58
C ALA A 662 -14.07 -30.10 40.35
N SER A 663 -13.91 -31.41 40.51
CA SER A 663 -12.87 -32.02 41.30
C SER A 663 -11.53 -32.05 40.57
N VAL A 664 -10.41 -32.00 41.29
CA VAL A 664 -9.06 -32.37 40.82
C VAL A 664 -8.74 -33.76 41.29
N GLY A 665 -8.53 -34.70 40.34
CA GLY A 665 -8.12 -36.06 40.63
C GLY A 665 -6.63 -36.28 40.38
N ILE A 666 -5.89 -36.81 41.35
CA ILE A 666 -4.51 -37.26 41.23
C ILE A 666 -4.48 -38.76 41.49
N MET A 667 -4.23 -39.53 40.47
CA MET A 667 -4.19 -41.01 40.52
C MET A 667 -2.85 -41.54 40.04
N SER A 668 -2.33 -42.53 40.75
CA SER A 668 -1.12 -43.24 40.38
C SER A 668 -1.28 -44.74 40.62
N GLN A 669 -0.80 -45.57 39.74
CA GLN A 669 -0.79 -47.02 39.88
C GLN A 669 0.22 -47.50 40.95
N GLN A 670 1.24 -46.68 41.20
CA GLN A 670 2.29 -47.01 42.19
C GLN A 670 2.29 -45.94 43.33
N ASN A 671 3.17 -44.98 43.30
CA ASN A 671 3.39 -44.02 44.36
C ASN A 671 2.95 -42.64 43.95
N THR A 672 2.41 -41.87 44.91
CA THR A 672 2.25 -40.42 44.79
C THR A 672 3.10 -39.76 45.87
N ASP A 673 4.15 -39.06 45.48
CA ASP A 673 5.08 -38.37 46.39
C ASP A 673 4.82 -36.86 46.37
N ILE A 674 4.57 -36.30 47.55
CA ILE A 674 4.37 -34.88 47.73
C ILE A 674 5.47 -34.38 48.67
N SER A 675 6.42 -33.64 48.13
CA SER A 675 7.58 -33.14 48.86
C SER A 675 7.74 -31.64 48.69
N ALA A 676 7.98 -30.93 49.79
CA ALA A 676 8.29 -29.51 49.75
C ALA A 676 9.42 -29.22 50.76
N LEU A 677 10.37 -28.38 50.31
CA LEU A 677 11.49 -27.96 51.18
C LEU A 677 10.99 -27.12 52.37
N SER A 678 9.90 -26.42 52.24
CA SER A 678 9.38 -25.50 53.29
C SER A 678 8.11 -26.02 53.95
N ARG A 679 6.99 -26.08 53.27
CA ARG A 679 5.72 -26.43 53.84
C ARG A 679 4.81 -27.21 52.88
N VAL A 680 4.04 -28.13 53.37
CA VAL A 680 2.87 -28.74 52.75
C VAL A 680 1.65 -28.35 53.55
N THR A 681 0.64 -27.77 52.94
CA THR A 681 -0.61 -27.40 53.60
C THR A 681 -1.74 -28.15 52.91
N VAL A 682 -2.60 -28.80 53.69
CA VAL A 682 -3.80 -29.45 53.21
C VAL A 682 -4.98 -28.82 53.98
N ALA A 683 -5.92 -28.22 53.23
CA ALA A 683 -7.12 -27.59 53.81
C ALA A 683 -8.35 -27.97 52.95
N ALA A 684 -9.46 -28.26 53.61
CA ALA A 684 -10.74 -28.56 52.97
C ALA A 684 -11.86 -27.74 53.68
N GLY A 685 -12.85 -27.32 52.90
CA GLY A 685 -14.02 -26.62 53.45
C GLY A 685 -14.94 -27.51 54.27
N GLU A 686 -15.03 -28.79 53.93
CA GLU A 686 -15.91 -29.74 54.59
C GLU A 686 -15.13 -30.80 55.41
N ALA A 687 -14.36 -31.66 54.77
CA ALA A 687 -13.65 -32.76 55.42
C ALA A 687 -12.34 -33.16 54.72
N VAL A 688 -11.40 -33.66 55.51
CA VAL A 688 -10.19 -34.37 55.00
C VAL A 688 -10.27 -35.82 55.45
N SER A 689 -10.29 -36.78 54.51
CA SER A 689 -10.26 -38.19 54.80
C SER A 689 -8.97 -38.79 54.26
N VAL A 690 -8.25 -39.56 55.07
CA VAL A 690 -7.00 -40.27 54.71
C VAL A 690 -7.13 -41.76 55.03
N LEU A 691 -7.10 -42.59 53.98
CA LEU A 691 -7.18 -44.05 54.12
C LEU A 691 -5.90 -44.71 53.68
N ALA A 692 -5.36 -45.64 54.47
CA ALA A 692 -4.31 -46.58 54.05
C ALA A 692 -4.89 -48.00 54.09
N LYS A 693 -5.16 -48.60 52.91
CA LYS A 693 -5.84 -49.87 52.78
C LYS A 693 -5.06 -51.06 53.39
N GLN A 694 -3.70 -51.08 53.33
CA GLN A 694 -2.90 -52.23 53.68
C GLN A 694 -1.79 -51.98 54.71
N ALA A 695 -0.95 -50.99 54.56
CA ALA A 695 0.31 -50.85 55.30
C ALA A 695 0.29 -49.80 56.44
N GLY A 696 -0.89 -49.16 56.69
CA GLY A 696 -1.07 -48.23 57.75
C GLY A 696 -0.55 -46.81 57.46
N MET A 697 -0.66 -45.93 58.45
CA MET A 697 -0.31 -44.53 58.36
C MET A 697 0.76 -44.19 59.41
N LYS A 698 1.71 -43.36 59.06
CA LYS A 698 2.75 -42.86 59.97
C LYS A 698 2.83 -41.34 59.90
N LEU A 699 2.73 -40.71 61.09
CA LEU A 699 2.85 -39.27 61.28
C LEU A 699 4.08 -38.98 62.13
N PHE A 700 5.11 -38.38 61.56
CA PHE A 700 6.36 -38.08 62.28
C PHE A 700 6.69 -36.60 62.21
N ALA A 701 7.02 -36.00 63.36
CA ALA A 701 7.71 -34.72 63.45
C ALA A 701 9.13 -34.94 63.95
N ALA A 702 10.12 -34.79 63.14
CA ALA A 702 11.55 -35.02 63.54
C ALA A 702 11.99 -33.94 64.59
N LYS A 703 11.48 -32.75 64.47
CA LYS A 703 11.70 -31.67 65.41
C LYS A 703 10.37 -30.86 65.53
N GLY A 704 10.05 -30.47 66.77
CA GLY A 704 8.76 -29.78 67.05
C GLY A 704 7.65 -30.76 67.45
N LYS A 705 6.48 -30.24 67.67
CA LYS A 705 5.31 -31.05 68.17
C LYS A 705 4.41 -31.52 67.07
N VAL A 706 3.71 -32.62 67.29
CA VAL A 706 2.53 -33.00 66.49
C VAL A 706 1.31 -32.52 67.27
N GLU A 707 0.50 -31.65 66.69
CA GLU A 707 -0.77 -31.14 67.24
C GLU A 707 -1.94 -31.77 66.54
N ILE A 708 -2.87 -32.38 67.26
CA ILE A 708 -4.11 -32.93 66.73
C ILE A 708 -5.26 -32.31 67.61
N GLN A 709 -6.12 -31.54 66.98
CA GLN A 709 -7.21 -30.79 67.68
C GLN A 709 -8.53 -30.95 66.94
N ALA A 710 -9.58 -31.28 67.68
CA ALA A 710 -10.95 -31.02 67.27
C ALA A 710 -11.44 -29.80 68.07
N GLN A 711 -11.74 -28.69 67.36
CA GLN A 711 -11.97 -27.39 68.00
C GLN A 711 -13.41 -27.27 68.52
N ASP A 712 -14.40 -27.82 67.83
CA ASP A 712 -15.84 -27.71 68.22
C ASP A 712 -16.53 -29.07 68.39
N ASP A 713 -15.85 -30.21 68.17
CA ASP A 713 -16.41 -31.54 68.27
C ASP A 713 -15.43 -32.51 68.95
N ALA A 714 -15.76 -33.78 69.02
CA ALA A 714 -15.00 -34.84 69.66
C ALA A 714 -13.76 -35.23 68.90
N LEU A 715 -12.68 -35.62 69.58
CA LEU A 715 -11.55 -36.34 69.04
C LEU A 715 -11.68 -37.86 69.39
N GLU A 716 -11.89 -38.72 68.43
CA GLU A 716 -11.98 -40.18 68.60
C GLU A 716 -10.71 -40.87 68.12
N ALA A 717 -10.15 -41.71 68.96
CA ALA A 717 -9.03 -42.58 68.60
C ALA A 717 -9.46 -44.04 68.89
N LEU A 718 -9.67 -44.84 67.79
CA LEU A 718 -10.12 -46.18 67.87
C LEU A 718 -9.09 -47.17 67.34
N ALA A 719 -8.75 -48.18 68.06
CA ALA A 719 -7.90 -49.28 67.58
C ALA A 719 -8.52 -50.65 67.93
N LYS A 720 -8.49 -51.57 67.01
CA LYS A 720 -8.94 -52.95 67.21
C LYS A 720 -8.02 -53.73 68.15
N LYS A 721 -6.78 -53.35 68.26
CA LYS A 721 -5.76 -54.03 69.10
C LYS A 721 -5.39 -53.11 70.27
N GLU A 722 -4.23 -52.59 70.27
CA GLU A 722 -3.63 -51.80 71.34
C GLU A 722 -3.52 -50.31 70.98
N VAL A 723 -3.78 -49.49 72.00
CA VAL A 723 -3.43 -48.05 71.87
C VAL A 723 -2.33 -47.81 72.93
N THR A 724 -1.15 -47.38 72.46
CA THR A 724 -0.02 -47.09 73.34
C THR A 724 0.30 -45.61 73.28
N VAL A 725 0.29 -44.93 74.46
CA VAL A 725 0.71 -43.56 74.57
C VAL A 725 1.94 -43.51 75.49
N THR A 726 3.06 -43.12 74.99
CA THR A 726 4.33 -43.17 75.69
C THR A 726 5.10 -41.82 75.56
N SER A 727 5.55 -41.27 76.69
CA SER A 727 6.52 -40.24 76.76
C SER A 727 7.82 -40.79 77.26
N THR A 728 8.93 -40.66 76.54
CA THR A 728 10.21 -41.31 76.89
C THR A 728 11.04 -40.43 77.85
N GLU A 729 10.89 -39.09 77.85
CA GLU A 729 11.69 -38.19 78.66
C GLU A 729 10.86 -37.22 79.49
N GLY A 730 9.56 -37.22 79.38
CA GLY A 730 8.64 -36.29 80.04
C GLY A 730 7.45 -37.00 80.63
N ARG A 731 6.38 -36.26 80.93
CA ARG A 731 5.14 -36.75 81.44
C ARG A 731 4.05 -36.84 80.39
N VAL A 732 3.05 -37.60 80.66
CA VAL A 732 1.79 -37.61 79.94
C VAL A 732 0.77 -36.91 80.75
N ASP A 733 0.21 -35.79 80.27
CA ASP A 733 -0.90 -35.08 80.90
C ASP A 733 -2.19 -35.43 80.15
N ILE A 734 -3.18 -35.83 80.92
CA ILE A 734 -4.53 -36.11 80.43
C ILE A 734 -5.45 -35.27 81.29
N THR A 735 -6.12 -34.29 80.75
CA THR A 735 -6.96 -33.35 81.43
C THR A 735 -8.31 -33.28 80.82
N ALA A 736 -9.37 -33.27 81.58
CA ALA A 736 -10.76 -33.08 81.16
C ALA A 736 -11.40 -31.98 82.02
N ALA A 737 -12.26 -31.17 81.39
CA ALA A 737 -12.92 -30.08 82.09
C ALA A 737 -13.98 -30.56 83.11
N THR A 738 -14.66 -31.63 82.75
CA THR A 738 -15.75 -32.14 83.60
C THR A 738 -15.43 -33.50 84.16
N GLU A 739 -15.05 -34.44 83.40
CA GLU A 739 -14.83 -35.80 83.79
C GLU A 739 -13.79 -36.56 82.99
N LEU A 740 -12.92 -37.35 83.63
CA LEU A 740 -12.01 -38.29 82.97
C LEU A 740 -12.35 -39.68 83.44
N VAL A 741 -12.67 -40.58 82.56
CA VAL A 741 -12.92 -41.99 82.87
C VAL A 741 -11.94 -42.92 82.18
N ILE A 742 -11.29 -43.80 82.92
CA ILE A 742 -10.45 -44.87 82.36
C ILE A 742 -11.15 -46.18 82.80
N ASN A 743 -11.66 -46.89 81.79
CA ASN A 743 -12.40 -48.12 82.08
C ASN A 743 -11.83 -49.35 81.33
N CYS A 744 -11.90 -50.51 81.92
CA CYS A 744 -11.56 -51.77 81.34
C CYS A 744 -12.36 -52.93 82.02
N GLY A 745 -13.11 -53.69 81.17
CA GLY A 745 -13.86 -54.86 81.66
C GLY A 745 -14.75 -54.64 82.91
N GLY A 746 -15.35 -53.45 82.97
CA GLY A 746 -16.23 -53.04 84.11
C GLY A 746 -15.47 -52.43 85.30
N ALA A 747 -14.14 -52.42 85.29
CA ALA A 747 -13.37 -51.67 86.29
C ALA A 747 -13.03 -50.32 85.69
N TYR A 748 -13.10 -49.25 86.53
CA TYR A 748 -12.87 -47.90 86.07
C TYR A 748 -12.11 -47.01 87.08
N ILE A 749 -11.43 -46.01 86.61
CA ILE A 749 -10.91 -44.86 87.30
C ILE A 749 -11.69 -43.65 86.80
N ARG A 750 -12.42 -42.96 87.66
CA ARG A 750 -13.15 -41.77 87.32
C ARG A 750 -12.66 -40.60 88.15
N LEU A 751 -12.33 -39.53 87.44
CA LEU A 751 -11.99 -38.25 88.07
C LEU A 751 -13.06 -37.26 87.70
N SER A 752 -13.84 -36.80 88.67
CA SER A 752 -14.91 -35.81 88.43
C SER A 752 -15.13 -34.97 89.73
N ASP A 753 -15.50 -33.69 89.56
CA ASP A 753 -15.89 -32.88 90.72
C ASP A 753 -14.86 -32.85 91.89
N GLY A 754 -13.54 -32.94 91.52
CA GLY A 754 -12.50 -32.96 92.54
C GLY A 754 -12.30 -34.30 93.25
N ASN A 755 -13.02 -35.35 92.88
CA ASN A 755 -12.91 -36.66 93.42
C ASN A 755 -12.25 -37.68 92.51
N ILE A 756 -11.60 -38.69 93.12
CA ILE A 756 -11.13 -39.87 92.44
C ILE A 756 -11.95 -41.08 92.85
N GLU A 757 -12.67 -41.62 91.94
CA GLU A 757 -13.49 -42.86 92.20
C GLU A 757 -12.86 -44.08 91.54
N LEU A 758 -12.69 -45.11 92.33
CA LEU A 758 -12.18 -46.41 91.88
C LEU A 758 -13.26 -47.43 92.03
N GLY A 759 -13.72 -47.97 90.90
CA GLY A 759 -14.82 -48.99 90.98
C GLY A 759 -14.42 -50.24 90.14
N CYS A 760 -14.78 -51.42 90.61
CA CYS A 760 -14.62 -52.67 89.94
C CYS A 760 -15.61 -53.74 90.41
N PRO A 761 -16.02 -54.68 89.55
CA PRO A 761 -16.83 -55.85 90.03
C PRO A 761 -16.01 -56.84 90.91
N GLY A 762 -14.65 -56.75 90.92
CA GLY A 762 -13.81 -57.61 91.74
C GLY A 762 -13.04 -56.88 92.81
N ASN A 763 -11.76 -57.14 93.03
CA ASN A 763 -10.95 -56.59 94.12
C ASN A 763 -10.12 -55.41 93.66
N ILE A 764 -10.03 -54.29 94.43
CA ILE A 764 -9.09 -53.23 94.23
C ILE A 764 -7.79 -53.66 95.00
N LEU A 765 -6.75 -53.91 94.36
CA LEU A 765 -5.44 -54.27 94.95
C LEU A 765 -4.51 -53.05 94.87
N LEU A 766 -4.25 -52.40 95.99
CA LEU A 766 -3.32 -51.34 96.12
C LEU A 766 -1.97 -51.89 96.71
N ARG A 767 -0.90 -51.79 95.89
CA ARG A 767 0.48 -52.18 96.29
C ARG A 767 1.31 -50.94 96.39
N SER A 768 1.64 -50.59 97.66
CA SER A 768 2.58 -49.49 97.86
C SER A 768 3.48 -49.77 99.08
N THR A 769 4.62 -49.21 99.14
CA THR A 769 5.54 -49.27 100.32
C THR A 769 5.04 -48.38 101.37
N ASN A 770 4.32 -47.40 101.15
CA ASN A 770 3.69 -46.43 102.08
C ASN A 770 2.44 -45.78 101.53
N ALA A 771 1.37 -45.65 102.29
CA ALA A 771 0.12 -44.97 101.88
C ALA A 771 -0.15 -43.85 102.91
N GLN A 772 -0.05 -42.58 102.53
CA GLN A 772 -0.31 -41.40 103.36
C GLN A 772 -1.53 -40.63 102.84
N LYS A 773 -2.39 -40.22 103.77
CA LYS A 773 -3.48 -39.28 103.53
C LYS A 773 -2.94 -37.89 103.83
N MET A 774 -2.83 -37.00 102.82
CA MET A 774 -2.38 -35.62 102.96
C MET A 774 -3.58 -34.65 102.86
N SER A 775 -3.31 -33.38 103.18
CA SER A 775 -4.32 -32.31 103.03
C SER A 775 -4.71 -32.10 101.57
N PRO A 776 -5.89 -31.56 101.25
CA PRO A 776 -6.35 -31.29 99.89
C PRO A 776 -5.35 -30.36 99.15
N TYR A 777 -5.02 -30.67 97.91
CA TYR A 777 -4.16 -29.88 97.03
C TYR A 777 -4.85 -29.79 95.69
N GLU A 778 -4.93 -28.52 95.09
CA GLU A 778 -5.52 -28.25 93.80
C GLU A 778 -4.40 -28.03 92.81
N TYR A 779 -4.39 -28.80 91.75
CA TYR A 779 -3.42 -28.66 90.61
C TYR A 779 -3.93 -27.65 89.60
N LYS A 780 -3.21 -26.56 89.36
CA LYS A 780 -3.55 -25.58 88.28
C LYS A 780 -2.79 -25.94 87.04
N GLY A 781 -3.42 -26.65 86.09
CA GLY A 781 -2.95 -26.87 84.79
C GLY A 781 -3.10 -25.63 83.89
N ASN A 782 -2.37 -25.58 82.77
CA ASN A 782 -2.40 -24.48 81.79
C ASN A 782 -3.81 -24.36 81.21
N SER A 783 -4.45 -23.20 81.31
CA SER A 783 -5.72 -22.85 80.68
C SER A 783 -5.52 -22.62 79.20
N TRP A 784 -6.31 -23.26 78.40
CA TRP A 784 -6.39 -22.90 76.94
C TRP A 784 -6.99 -21.54 76.73
N SER A 785 -6.33 -20.63 76.10
CA SER A 785 -6.89 -19.39 75.56
C SER A 785 -7.22 -19.49 74.10
N LYS A 786 -8.47 -19.29 73.75
CA LYS A 786 -8.89 -19.10 72.32
C LYS A 786 -8.20 -17.85 71.80
N SER A 787 -7.28 -17.99 70.91
CA SER A 787 -6.82 -16.85 70.07
C SER A 787 -7.52 -16.93 68.71
N GLY A 788 -8.72 -16.36 68.67
CA GLY A 788 -9.39 -16.10 67.42
C GLY A 788 -9.88 -14.67 67.39
N LYS A 789 -9.23 -13.80 66.63
CA LYS A 789 -9.77 -12.50 66.23
C LYS A 789 -9.56 -12.34 64.76
N GLY A 790 -10.64 -12.08 64.07
CA GLY A 790 -10.66 -11.61 62.71
C GLY A 790 -11.93 -12.00 61.97
N ASN A 791 -13.03 -11.34 62.25
CA ASN A 791 -14.31 -11.49 61.53
C ASN A 791 -14.37 -10.48 60.34
N GLY A 792 -13.25 -10.06 59.77
CA GLY A 792 -13.28 -9.17 58.60
C GLY A 792 -13.11 -9.96 57.29
N VAL A 793 -13.85 -9.59 56.25
CA VAL A 793 -13.63 -10.11 54.88
C VAL A 793 -12.30 -9.53 54.38
N ILE A 794 -11.39 -10.41 53.87
CA ILE A 794 -10.09 -10.00 53.35
C ILE A 794 -10.28 -9.31 52.01
N LEU A 795 -9.82 -8.06 51.87
CA LEU A 795 -9.81 -7.35 50.60
C LEU A 795 -8.81 -8.00 49.65
N ARG A 796 -9.25 -8.23 48.41
CA ARG A 796 -8.43 -8.87 47.35
C ARG A 796 -8.24 -7.97 46.17
N ASN A 797 -7.05 -8.04 45.54
CA ASN A 797 -6.76 -7.34 44.29
C ASN A 797 -7.40 -8.05 43.08
N GLN A 798 -7.22 -7.49 41.85
CA GLN A 798 -7.75 -8.06 40.61
C GLN A 798 -7.25 -9.48 40.33
N TYR A 799 -6.12 -9.91 40.90
CA TYR A 799 -5.56 -11.26 40.75
C TYR A 799 -6.08 -12.23 41.84
N GLY A 800 -6.94 -11.77 42.74
CA GLY A 800 -7.50 -12.54 43.85
C GLY A 800 -6.55 -12.69 45.07
N ASP A 801 -5.41 -12.00 45.08
CA ASP A 801 -4.47 -12.01 46.20
C ASP A 801 -4.89 -11.05 47.28
N PRO A 802 -4.63 -11.39 48.59
CA PRO A 802 -4.89 -10.46 49.68
C PRO A 802 -4.12 -9.14 49.51
N VAL A 803 -4.83 -8.03 49.51
CA VAL A 803 -4.22 -6.71 49.54
C VAL A 803 -3.47 -6.53 50.88
N ARG A 804 -2.25 -6.00 50.81
CA ARG A 804 -1.41 -5.73 52.00
C ARG A 804 -1.05 -4.25 52.05
N ASP A 805 -1.00 -3.73 53.30
CA ASP A 805 -0.53 -2.38 53.54
C ASP A 805 1.00 -2.26 53.38
N ALA A 806 1.53 -1.04 53.51
CA ALA A 806 2.97 -0.76 53.42
C ALA A 806 3.83 -1.53 54.46
N ASN A 807 3.21 -2.06 55.53
CA ASN A 807 3.85 -2.85 56.58
C ASN A 807 3.70 -4.38 56.35
N GLY A 808 3.06 -4.78 55.25
CA GLY A 808 2.82 -6.18 54.90
C GLY A 808 1.62 -6.83 55.56
N ASN A 809 0.80 -6.10 56.32
CA ASN A 809 -0.41 -6.63 56.98
C ASN A 809 -1.54 -6.79 55.94
N ILE A 810 -2.41 -7.79 56.16
CA ILE A 810 -3.59 -8.00 55.33
C ILE A 810 -4.59 -6.86 55.55
N VAL A 811 -5.09 -6.29 54.45
CA VAL A 811 -6.14 -5.28 54.46
C VAL A 811 -7.50 -5.97 54.40
N TYR A 812 -8.45 -5.50 55.22
CA TYR A 812 -9.80 -6.01 55.24
C TYR A 812 -10.75 -5.07 54.50
N GLU A 813 -11.88 -5.58 54.03
CA GLU A 813 -12.92 -4.75 53.46
C GLU A 813 -13.54 -3.82 54.49
N MET A 814 -13.87 -2.62 54.04
CA MET A 814 -14.58 -1.63 54.86
C MET A 814 -15.99 -2.14 55.20
N GLU A 815 -16.40 -1.99 56.42
CA GLU A 815 -17.77 -2.30 56.89
C GLU A 815 -18.81 -1.61 55.99
N GLU A 816 -19.85 -2.31 55.56
CA GLU A 816 -20.85 -1.82 54.64
C GLU A 816 -21.50 -0.49 55.06
N SER A 817 -21.69 -0.28 56.39
CA SER A 817 -22.22 0.95 56.96
C SER A 817 -21.30 2.19 56.82
N LYS A 818 -20.01 2.00 56.51
CA LYS A 818 -19.01 3.04 56.35
C LYS A 818 -18.66 3.33 54.87
N ARG A 819 -19.12 2.47 53.98
CA ARG A 819 -18.82 2.65 52.54
C ARG A 819 -19.55 3.87 51.95
N PRO A 820 -18.90 4.69 51.08
CA PRO A 820 -19.57 5.72 50.31
C PRO A 820 -20.74 5.11 49.51
N SER A 821 -21.91 5.75 49.55
CA SER A 821 -23.07 5.23 48.82
C SER A 821 -22.87 5.35 47.30
N PRO A 822 -23.56 4.53 46.51
CA PRO A 822 -23.50 4.61 45.02
C PRO A 822 -23.81 6.02 44.51
N GLU A 823 -24.68 6.77 45.21
CA GLU A 823 -24.99 8.14 44.81
C GLU A 823 -23.83 9.13 45.04
N VAL A 824 -23.04 8.92 46.12
CA VAL A 824 -21.82 9.73 46.37
C VAL A 824 -20.79 9.48 45.27
N MET A 825 -20.53 8.21 44.97
CA MET A 825 -19.57 7.85 43.93
C MET A 825 -20.01 8.35 42.56
N LYS A 826 -21.30 8.24 42.24
CA LYS A 826 -21.86 8.78 40.98
C LYS A 826 -21.70 10.30 40.87
N LYS A 827 -21.91 11.05 41.99
CA LYS A 827 -21.70 12.49 42.00
C LYS A 827 -20.23 12.85 41.83
N ALA A 828 -19.32 12.11 42.46
CA ALA A 828 -17.88 12.31 42.30
C ALA A 828 -17.42 12.08 40.85
N LEU A 829 -17.84 10.98 40.19
CA LEU A 829 -17.56 10.69 38.79
C LEU A 829 -18.14 11.76 37.85
N GLN A 830 -19.39 12.21 38.10
CA GLN A 830 -19.99 13.25 37.25
C GLN A 830 -19.25 14.59 37.41
N ALA A 831 -18.89 14.98 38.59
CA ALA A 831 -18.13 16.21 38.85
C ALA A 831 -16.70 16.13 38.26
N GLN A 832 -16.06 14.95 38.33
CA GLN A 832 -14.77 14.69 37.66
C GLN A 832 -14.91 14.84 36.17
N LYS A 833 -15.92 14.27 35.55
CA LYS A 833 -16.18 14.38 34.13
C LYS A 833 -16.33 15.84 33.67
N GLU A 834 -17.09 16.64 34.39
CA GLU A 834 -17.25 18.06 34.11
C GLU A 834 -15.91 18.81 34.17
N MET A 835 -15.06 18.46 35.12
CA MET A 835 -13.72 19.03 35.28
C MET A 835 -12.80 18.59 34.14
N LEU A 836 -12.82 17.31 33.76
CA LEU A 836 -12.05 16.75 32.64
C LEU A 836 -12.45 17.44 31.32
N LEU A 837 -13.73 17.59 31.02
CA LEU A 837 -14.23 18.26 29.82
C LEU A 837 -13.81 19.75 29.81
N LYS A 838 -13.79 20.41 30.95
CA LYS A 838 -13.28 21.77 31.07
C LYS A 838 -11.79 21.83 30.72
N ARG A 839 -10.96 20.95 31.26
CA ARG A 839 -9.52 20.87 30.98
C ARG A 839 -9.24 20.52 29.53
N LYS A 840 -10.02 19.60 28.94
CA LYS A 840 -9.97 19.31 27.52
C LYS A 840 -10.21 20.58 26.67
N ALA A 841 -11.28 21.31 26.92
CA ALA A 841 -11.57 22.55 26.21
C ALA A 841 -10.47 23.62 26.36
N GLU A 842 -9.84 23.72 27.55
CA GLU A 842 -8.68 24.60 27.77
C GLU A 842 -7.45 24.14 26.96
N LEU A 843 -7.17 22.85 26.93
CA LEU A 843 -6.08 22.27 26.12
C LEU A 843 -6.30 22.43 24.60
N GLU A 844 -7.55 22.39 24.15
CA GLU A 844 -7.91 22.62 22.74
C GLU A 844 -7.81 24.11 22.37
N ARG A 845 -8.41 25.01 23.19
CA ARG A 845 -8.42 26.45 22.99
C ARG A 845 -7.03 27.07 23.07
N TRP A 846 -6.23 26.62 24.02
CA TRP A 846 -4.82 27.00 24.26
C TRP A 846 -4.56 28.49 24.25
N SER A 847 -5.44 29.30 24.89
CA SER A 847 -5.26 30.74 25.08
C SER A 847 -4.09 31.03 26.02
N GLU A 848 -3.68 32.30 26.14
CA GLU A 848 -2.60 32.70 27.05
C GLU A 848 -2.94 32.36 28.52
N GLU A 849 -4.21 32.43 28.90
CA GLU A 849 -4.68 32.03 30.23
C GLU A 849 -4.58 30.53 30.45
N ASP A 850 -4.96 29.74 29.44
CA ASP A 850 -4.88 28.27 29.47
C ASP A 850 -3.42 27.81 29.58
N GLN A 851 -2.52 28.43 28.79
CA GLN A 851 -1.10 28.18 28.87
C GLN A 851 -0.50 28.55 30.24
N LYS A 852 -1.00 29.62 30.88
CA LYS A 852 -0.56 30.02 32.22
C LYS A 852 -0.99 29.01 33.28
N ALA A 853 -2.22 28.49 33.20
CA ALA A 853 -2.70 27.43 34.08
C ALA A 853 -1.89 26.13 33.88
N PHE A 854 -1.66 25.72 32.64
CA PHE A 854 -0.84 24.54 32.29
C PHE A 854 0.60 24.70 32.80
N LYS A 855 1.21 25.89 32.60
CA LYS A 855 2.56 26.18 33.06
C LYS A 855 2.70 26.13 34.58
N LYS A 856 1.65 26.57 35.31
CA LYS A 856 1.64 26.50 36.77
C LYS A 856 1.72 25.07 37.30
N ALA A 857 1.11 24.12 36.60
CA ALA A 857 1.12 22.70 36.95
C ALA A 857 2.39 21.96 36.46
N PHE A 858 2.83 22.19 35.22
CA PHE A 858 3.86 21.40 34.56
C PHE A 858 5.16 22.16 34.21
N GLY A 859 5.23 23.46 34.49
CA GLY A 859 6.41 24.30 34.28
C GLY A 859 6.70 24.68 32.82
N ARG A 860 6.05 24.09 31.86
CA ARG A 860 6.31 24.25 30.42
C ARG A 860 5.01 24.43 29.61
N THR A 861 5.14 24.83 28.33
CA THR A 861 3.98 25.05 27.43
C THR A 861 4.26 24.58 25.99
N ASP A 862 5.25 23.69 25.82
CA ASP A 862 5.55 23.15 24.53
C ASP A 862 4.47 22.20 24.00
N ASP A 863 4.38 22.04 22.69
CA ASP A 863 3.33 21.29 22.01
C ASP A 863 3.37 19.76 22.31
N ALA A 864 4.55 19.23 22.60
CA ALA A 864 4.71 17.83 22.97
C ALA A 864 4.10 17.55 24.35
N SER A 865 4.41 18.38 25.33
CA SER A 865 3.84 18.30 26.69
C SER A 865 2.31 18.50 26.67
N ARG A 866 1.82 19.49 25.91
CA ARG A 866 0.39 19.70 25.69
C ARG A 866 -0.30 18.47 25.15
N LYS A 867 0.23 17.85 24.10
CA LYS A 867 -0.33 16.64 23.48
C LYS A 867 -0.32 15.43 24.42
N LYS A 868 0.74 15.27 25.21
CA LYS A 868 0.83 14.19 26.20
C LYS A 868 -0.28 14.30 27.22
N ILE A 869 -0.47 15.47 27.83
CA ILE A 869 -1.52 15.70 28.83
C ILE A 869 -2.93 15.68 28.21
N ALA A 870 -3.10 16.20 26.99
CA ALA A 870 -4.39 16.12 26.29
C ALA A 870 -4.81 14.67 26.03
N ALA A 871 -3.87 13.82 25.63
CA ALA A 871 -4.14 12.39 25.44
C ALA A 871 -4.53 11.69 26.77
N ALA A 872 -3.89 12.04 27.89
CA ALA A 872 -4.23 11.52 29.20
C ALA A 872 -5.64 11.95 29.65
N VAL A 873 -5.98 13.24 29.46
CA VAL A 873 -7.32 13.76 29.77
C VAL A 873 -8.39 13.06 28.90
N ASP A 874 -8.12 12.82 27.62
CA ASP A 874 -9.03 12.07 26.74
C ASP A 874 -9.24 10.64 27.25
N LYS A 875 -8.18 9.98 27.68
CA LYS A 875 -8.23 8.65 28.26
C LYS A 875 -8.98 8.61 29.58
N GLU A 876 -8.78 9.58 30.48
CA GLU A 876 -9.57 9.68 31.70
C GLU A 876 -11.07 9.92 31.44
N ILE A 877 -11.42 10.68 30.39
CA ILE A 877 -12.82 10.85 30.00
C ILE A 877 -13.42 9.51 29.53
N GLU A 878 -12.70 8.77 28.68
CA GLU A 878 -13.13 7.43 28.26
C GLU A 878 -13.31 6.48 29.45
N LEU A 879 -12.34 6.49 30.36
CA LEU A 879 -12.37 5.67 31.56
C LEU A 879 -13.52 6.07 32.49
N ASN A 880 -13.69 7.35 32.78
CA ASN A 880 -14.80 7.86 33.57
C ASN A 880 -16.17 7.45 32.99
N ASP A 881 -16.32 7.47 31.65
CA ASP A 881 -17.56 7.05 30.97
C ASP A 881 -17.86 5.55 31.10
N SER A 882 -16.83 4.73 31.26
CA SER A 882 -16.96 3.29 31.45
C SER A 882 -17.15 2.86 32.89
N MET A 883 -16.80 3.72 33.88
CA MET A 883 -16.84 3.39 35.29
C MET A 883 -18.25 3.31 35.89
N SER A 884 -18.43 2.33 36.72
CA SER A 884 -19.62 2.09 37.54
C SER A 884 -19.24 1.94 39.02
N TYR A 885 -20.22 1.77 39.90
CA TYR A 885 -19.95 1.52 41.31
C TYR A 885 -19.11 0.24 41.54
N ASP A 886 -19.20 -0.74 40.66
CA ASP A 886 -18.50 -2.03 40.79
C ASP A 886 -16.96 -1.91 40.61
N ASN A 887 -16.49 -0.82 39.94
CA ASN A 887 -15.05 -0.53 39.78
C ASN A 887 -14.42 -0.01 41.09
N PHE A 888 -15.23 0.32 42.11
CA PHE A 888 -14.72 0.78 43.40
C PHE A 888 -14.64 -0.38 44.41
N LYS A 889 -13.48 -0.56 45.01
CA LYS A 889 -13.22 -1.48 46.10
C LYS A 889 -13.02 -0.68 47.41
N PHE A 890 -13.61 -1.09 48.49
CA PHE A 890 -13.63 -0.31 49.72
C PHE A 890 -12.72 -0.94 50.76
N ALA A 891 -11.62 -0.24 51.08
CA ALA A 891 -10.56 -0.70 51.97
C ALA A 891 -10.67 -0.06 53.35
N ASP A 892 -10.64 -0.88 54.43
CA ASP A 892 -10.58 -0.38 55.82
C ASP A 892 -9.15 0.13 56.12
N GLN A 893 -8.77 1.23 55.44
CA GLN A 893 -7.48 1.90 55.59
C GLN A 893 -7.64 3.42 55.71
N ASN A 894 -6.74 4.06 56.46
CA ASN A 894 -6.77 5.49 56.69
C ASN A 894 -6.07 6.29 55.56
N VAL A 895 -6.50 6.06 54.29
CA VAL A 895 -6.06 6.70 53.07
C VAL A 895 -7.26 7.30 52.35
N HIS A 896 -7.02 8.15 51.29
CA HIS A 896 -8.08 8.69 50.46
C HIS A 896 -8.48 7.62 49.40
N ALA A 897 -7.57 7.25 48.52
CA ALA A 897 -7.71 6.18 47.55
C ALA A 897 -6.33 5.64 47.16
N TYR A 898 -6.28 4.57 46.38
CA TYR A 898 -5.10 4.08 45.66
C TYR A 898 -5.50 3.12 44.54
N VAL A 899 -4.62 2.93 43.56
CA VAL A 899 -4.79 2.00 42.44
C VAL A 899 -3.54 1.14 42.26
N PHE A 900 -3.66 0.09 41.43
CA PHE A 900 -2.52 -0.67 40.96
C PHE A 900 -2.27 -0.28 39.47
N GLN A 901 -1.12 0.32 39.17
CA GLN A 901 -0.77 0.83 37.83
C GLN A 901 -0.93 -0.18 36.68
N GLY A 902 -0.73 -1.46 36.95
CA GLY A 902 -0.89 -2.55 36.01
C GLY A 902 -2.31 -3.02 35.76
N ASP A 903 -3.32 -2.46 36.45
CA ASP A 903 -4.74 -2.78 36.28
C ASP A 903 -5.31 -1.97 35.09
N THR A 904 -5.08 -2.45 33.86
CA THR A 904 -5.51 -1.82 32.59
C THR A 904 -6.73 -2.52 31.97
N GLU A 905 -7.33 -3.51 32.65
CA GLU A 905 -8.51 -4.23 32.18
C GLU A 905 -9.75 -3.86 33.01
N ASP A 906 -9.67 -3.94 34.35
CA ASP A 906 -10.79 -3.72 35.26
C ASP A 906 -10.81 -2.29 35.86
N HIS A 907 -9.67 -1.64 35.96
CA HIS A 907 -9.48 -0.29 36.49
C HIS A 907 -10.11 -0.12 37.89
N PHE A 908 -9.76 -1.01 38.84
CA PHE A 908 -10.29 -0.90 40.22
C PHE A 908 -9.61 0.23 40.99
N ILE A 909 -10.44 1.14 41.55
CA ILE A 909 -9.99 2.15 42.48
C ILE A 909 -10.35 1.71 43.92
N TYR A 910 -9.34 1.65 44.79
CA TYR A 910 -9.48 1.24 46.19
C TYR A 910 -9.69 2.48 47.04
N ILE A 911 -10.92 2.64 47.55
CA ILE A 911 -11.37 3.78 48.36
C ILE A 911 -11.13 3.53 49.82
N GLY A 912 -10.40 4.41 50.48
CA GLY A 912 -10.11 4.37 51.91
C GLY A 912 -11.09 5.16 52.78
N ASN A 913 -10.87 5.13 54.11
CA ASN A 913 -11.77 5.74 55.10
C ASN A 913 -11.84 7.26 55.04
N LYS A 914 -10.84 7.94 54.42
CA LYS A 914 -10.81 9.41 54.33
C LYS A 914 -11.69 9.95 53.23
N PHE A 915 -11.82 9.26 52.11
CA PHE A 915 -12.49 9.73 50.90
C PHE A 915 -13.91 10.27 51.10
N SER A 916 -14.70 9.62 51.98
CA SER A 916 -16.06 10.06 52.27
C SER A 916 -16.14 11.39 53.02
N GLY A 917 -15.07 11.80 53.70
CA GLY A 917 -14.97 13.07 54.42
C GLY A 917 -14.47 14.25 53.57
N ASP A 918 -13.97 13.96 52.34
CA ASP A 918 -13.40 14.97 51.43
C ASP A 918 -14.48 15.80 50.73
N PRO A 919 -14.25 17.08 50.49
CA PRO A 919 -15.18 17.90 49.69
C PRO A 919 -15.30 17.37 48.28
N LEU A 920 -16.42 17.64 47.60
CA LEU A 920 -16.64 17.15 46.24
C LEU A 920 -15.63 17.73 45.25
N THR A 921 -15.35 19.02 45.33
CA THR A 921 -14.43 19.77 44.41
C THR A 921 -13.51 20.70 45.22
N GLY A 922 -12.39 21.07 44.64
CA GLY A 922 -11.36 21.91 45.25
C GLY A 922 -10.08 21.11 45.59
N PRO A 923 -9.09 21.71 46.28
CA PRO A 923 -7.90 20.97 46.72
C PRO A 923 -8.31 19.82 47.68
N ASP A 924 -7.58 18.71 47.65
CA ASP A 924 -7.85 17.51 48.45
C ASP A 924 -9.34 17.04 48.36
N SER A 925 -9.91 17.09 47.18
CA SER A 925 -11.32 16.75 46.93
C SER A 925 -11.48 15.37 46.28
N GLN A 926 -12.72 14.85 46.35
CA GLN A 926 -13.04 13.57 45.69
C GLN A 926 -12.73 13.57 44.22
N VAL A 927 -13.03 14.67 43.48
CA VAL A 927 -12.72 14.82 42.04
C VAL A 927 -11.25 14.77 41.79
N VAL A 928 -10.47 15.50 42.55
CA VAL A 928 -9.01 15.61 42.40
C VAL A 928 -8.35 14.26 42.74
N THR A 929 -8.80 13.60 43.81
CA THR A 929 -8.35 12.26 44.20
C THR A 929 -8.61 11.23 43.07
N LEU A 930 -9.80 11.23 42.46
CA LEU A 930 -10.11 10.30 41.35
C LEU A 930 -9.20 10.55 40.13
N SER A 931 -8.94 11.81 39.75
CA SER A 931 -8.05 12.11 38.62
C SER A 931 -6.58 11.81 38.94
N HIS A 932 -6.15 11.99 40.18
CA HIS A 932 -4.82 11.58 40.65
C HIS A 932 -4.65 10.06 40.50
N GLU A 933 -5.57 9.28 41.03
CA GLU A 933 -5.51 7.82 40.99
C GLU A 933 -5.61 7.26 39.55
N MET A 934 -6.53 7.80 38.75
CA MET A 934 -6.64 7.38 37.34
C MET A 934 -5.39 7.68 36.51
N SER A 935 -4.64 8.73 36.84
CA SER A 935 -3.39 9.07 36.14
C SER A 935 -2.29 8.02 36.32
N HIS A 936 -2.37 7.21 37.39
CA HIS A 936 -1.39 6.15 37.65
C HIS A 936 -1.51 4.95 36.68
N TYR A 937 -2.68 4.69 36.07
CA TYR A 937 -2.81 3.54 35.16
C TYR A 937 -1.89 3.66 33.98
N ASN A 938 -1.23 2.55 33.64
CA ASN A 938 -0.26 2.47 32.55
C ASN A 938 -0.82 2.82 31.17
N ASP A 939 -2.12 2.65 30.97
CA ASP A 939 -2.81 2.98 29.72
C ASP A 939 -3.44 4.39 29.71
N VAL A 940 -3.36 5.13 30.82
CA VAL A 940 -3.77 6.54 30.91
C VAL A 940 -2.55 7.45 30.78
N LEU A 941 -1.74 7.57 31.82
CA LEU A 941 -0.53 8.39 31.82
C LEU A 941 0.67 7.66 32.46
N GLY A 942 0.42 6.67 33.34
CA GLY A 942 1.44 5.89 34.02
C GLY A 942 2.27 6.73 34.98
N THR A 943 1.65 7.69 35.70
CA THR A 943 2.34 8.55 36.63
C THR A 943 2.74 7.80 37.93
N ASP A 944 3.78 8.32 38.59
CA ASP A 944 4.21 7.89 39.90
C ASP A 944 4.08 9.02 40.92
N ASP A 945 4.05 8.68 42.21
CA ASP A 945 4.19 9.63 43.27
C ASP A 945 5.66 9.99 43.51
N ILE A 946 6.15 10.98 42.78
CA ILE A 946 7.57 11.35 42.79
C ILE A 946 7.81 12.47 43.81
N THR A 947 8.81 12.29 44.67
CA THR A 947 9.26 13.31 45.65
C THR A 947 10.77 13.52 45.58
N ILE A 948 11.28 14.58 46.24
CA ILE A 948 12.71 14.92 46.29
C ILE A 948 13.20 14.68 47.71
N GLY A 949 13.91 13.59 47.91
CA GLY A 949 14.42 13.20 49.26
C GLY A 949 13.27 13.00 50.24
N ASN A 950 13.27 13.71 51.38
CA ASN A 950 12.18 13.68 52.40
C ASN A 950 11.19 14.85 52.23
N MET A 951 11.07 15.44 51.06
CA MET A 951 10.14 16.52 50.80
C MET A 951 8.73 16.01 50.68
N ASP A 952 7.78 16.82 51.14
CA ASP A 952 6.38 16.59 50.90
C ASP A 952 6.06 16.55 49.41
N PHE A 953 5.18 15.65 48.97
CA PHE A 953 4.84 15.39 47.57
C PHE A 953 4.33 16.64 46.85
N GLU A 954 3.44 17.42 47.51
CA GLU A 954 2.91 18.66 46.94
C GLU A 954 4.00 19.74 46.74
N LYS A 955 4.94 19.87 47.67
CA LYS A 955 6.10 20.74 47.53
C LYS A 955 7.05 20.24 46.42
N ALA A 956 7.23 18.95 46.31
CA ALA A 956 8.03 18.37 45.24
C ALA A 956 7.41 18.66 43.87
N ALA A 957 6.10 18.52 43.71
CA ALA A 957 5.39 18.88 42.48
C ALA A 957 5.55 20.36 42.10
N ILE A 958 5.52 21.29 43.10
CA ILE A 958 5.80 22.70 42.87
C ILE A 958 7.23 22.90 42.33
N ASN A 959 8.22 22.25 42.92
CA ASN A 959 9.62 22.34 42.49
C ASN A 959 9.82 21.79 41.09
N PHE A 960 9.24 20.64 40.77
CA PHE A 960 9.30 20.06 39.40
C PHE A 960 8.74 21.03 38.36
N ALA A 961 7.63 21.72 38.65
CA ALA A 961 7.07 22.70 37.74
C ALA A 961 7.95 23.96 37.64
N GLN A 962 8.58 24.43 38.75
CA GLN A 962 9.47 25.60 38.75
C GLN A 962 10.76 25.33 37.97
N ASP A 963 11.33 24.14 38.09
CA ASP A 963 12.57 23.73 37.44
C ASP A 963 12.36 23.22 36.01
N CYS A 964 11.11 23.24 35.50
CA CYS A 964 10.73 22.67 34.21
C CYS A 964 11.22 21.21 34.03
N SER A 965 11.22 20.43 35.12
CA SER A 965 11.67 19.05 35.14
C SER A 965 10.76 18.12 34.30
N ASP A 966 11.33 17.12 33.66
CA ASP A 966 10.53 16.09 32.99
C ASP A 966 9.64 15.31 33.96
N ASN A 967 10.09 15.18 35.23
CA ASN A 967 9.30 14.58 36.30
C ASN A 967 7.95 15.27 36.55
N ALA A 968 7.79 16.54 36.14
CA ALA A 968 6.52 17.23 36.28
C ALA A 968 5.39 16.61 35.39
N LEU A 969 5.75 15.96 34.30
CA LEU A 969 4.80 15.30 33.38
C LEU A 969 4.50 13.83 33.78
N ASP A 970 5.36 13.26 34.63
CA ASP A 970 5.28 11.86 35.06
C ASP A 970 4.92 11.73 36.54
N ASN A 971 4.58 12.84 37.23
CA ASN A 971 4.20 12.89 38.64
C ASN A 971 2.69 13.14 38.82
N ALA A 972 2.01 12.23 39.51
CA ALA A 972 0.59 12.31 39.75
C ALA A 972 0.17 13.59 40.48
N TYR A 973 0.97 14.10 41.45
CA TYR A 973 0.72 15.38 42.12
C TYR A 973 0.81 16.61 41.21
N ASN A 974 1.61 16.60 40.14
CA ASN A 974 1.60 17.66 39.14
C ASN A 974 0.35 17.59 38.26
N PHE A 975 -0.09 16.37 37.91
CA PHE A 975 -1.34 16.15 37.19
C PHE A 975 -2.53 16.59 38.04
N GLU A 976 -2.59 16.18 39.30
CA GLU A 976 -3.58 16.61 40.31
C GLU A 976 -3.71 18.14 40.40
N ARG A 977 -2.58 18.85 40.46
CA ARG A 977 -2.53 20.32 40.51
C ARG A 977 -3.09 21.02 39.26
N TYR A 978 -3.14 20.34 38.13
CA TYR A 978 -3.79 20.85 36.94
C TYR A 978 -5.32 20.83 37.10
N PHE A 979 -5.85 19.99 37.95
CA PHE A 979 -7.29 19.87 38.21
C PHE A 979 -7.76 20.71 39.41
N GLN A 980 -6.86 21.15 40.26
CA GLN A 980 -7.17 22.14 41.29
C GLN A 980 -7.39 23.53 40.71
#